data_5302790f92ad69829d03e081106924a6
#
_entry.id   5302790f92ad69829d03e081106924a6
#
_cell.length_a   1.000
_cell.length_b   1.000
_cell.length_c   1.000
_cell.angle_alpha   90.00
_cell.angle_beta   90.00
_cell.angle_gamma   90.00
#
_symmetry.space_group_name_H-M   'P 1'
#
loop_
_entity.id
_entity.type
_entity.pdbx_description
1 polymer ?
#
loop_
_entity_poly.entity_id
_entity_poly.type
_entity_poly.pdbx_seq_one_letter_code
_entity_poly.pdbx_strand_id
1 'polypeptide(L)'
;METNQHNATVPNHLVQWLDEHPPVLTDEPREAVTDKTAKSELDFYRLSMRRFDPREHGLPWSMQAQCPKCSEIVPAEFQMIKDQVVLVFDCPKDGRIKQAHYDNIFRPDPQNLKTYGGKAIEPILPMLPRTVETLCPECSAVILGRYYVRDGSVWVEKTCPDHGYFRDCINRDVEHYSKMAWISYGEHCGVMKPHVKDAKRCPSDCGLCDQHQSPSILANIDLTNRCNLNCPVCFANANVAGYVYEPTFEQLVEMLQRLRDYRPIPCTCVQFSGGEPTIHPDFFKIVSKARDMGFSQIQIATNGIKMADEEFARQAYEAGLHTLYLQFDGVNDDVYMKTRGKPLMKYKIATIENCRKFGMKVCLVPTIIRGENDDQVAKILEFAVDNIDTVSGISYQPVSFTGRIDMHELDAKRYTVGDLAHDLAKASGADPIRDFFPLNYTVPFSEIISVICGMPKIQTPCHPDCANGTYFWVSPDKKLYPFPMVFDLEPMFGELHRLAKKLETQGRKATFFDKLKIGWLFYKHFRPDRAPKDLTFYRLVRSLQGMVNKKVGRGSNAKTYKTLLAAGMHFQDRYNFDVQRIKRCVIHYSTPEGIFPFCTYNCGPSYRPFIEKMYAKKLNPKAENIPADVQNSKPAQVMETTTNG
;
A
#
# COMPACT_ATOMS: atom_id res chain seq x y z
N MET A 1 37.79 -18.10 -15.21
CA MET A 1 36.94 -17.40 -14.21
C MET A 1 35.94 -16.59 -15.04
N GLU A 2 34.84 -17.22 -15.36
CA GLU A 2 33.78 -16.62 -16.17
C GLU A 2 32.89 -15.78 -15.28
N THR A 3 32.86 -14.48 -15.53
CA THR A 3 31.94 -13.56 -14.89
C THR A 3 30.55 -13.75 -15.50
N ASN A 4 29.66 -14.41 -14.79
CA ASN A 4 28.25 -14.51 -15.13
C ASN A 4 27.61 -13.11 -15.06
N GLN A 5 27.55 -12.42 -16.18
CA GLN A 5 26.68 -11.27 -16.39
C GLN A 5 25.23 -11.78 -16.52
N HIS A 6 24.49 -11.80 -15.44
CA HIS A 6 23.02 -11.93 -15.50
C HIS A 6 22.42 -10.61 -16.02
N ASN A 7 22.44 -10.44 -17.33
CA ASN A 7 21.58 -9.49 -18.02
C ASN A 7 20.12 -9.94 -17.83
N ALA A 8 19.40 -9.34 -16.91
CA ALA A 8 17.96 -9.49 -16.82
C ALA A 8 17.33 -8.78 -18.04
N THR A 9 17.25 -9.48 -19.16
CA THR A 9 16.59 -9.02 -20.38
C THR A 9 15.08 -8.91 -20.15
N VAL A 10 14.46 -7.87 -20.71
CA VAL A 10 13.00 -7.82 -20.87
C VAL A 10 12.57 -9.15 -21.49
N PRO A 11 11.53 -9.83 -20.97
CA PRO A 11 11.09 -11.10 -21.51
C PRO A 11 10.90 -11.02 -23.03
N ASN A 12 11.46 -11.96 -23.80
CA ASN A 12 11.44 -11.92 -25.26
C ASN A 12 10.03 -11.74 -25.86
N HIS A 13 9.00 -12.32 -25.21
CA HIS A 13 7.62 -12.14 -25.65
C HIS A 13 7.10 -10.71 -25.51
N LEU A 14 7.58 -9.93 -24.51
CA LEU A 14 7.24 -8.52 -24.36
C LEU A 14 7.93 -7.64 -25.40
N VAL A 15 9.16 -7.99 -25.75
CA VAL A 15 9.90 -7.32 -26.83
C VAL A 15 9.21 -7.60 -28.16
N GLN A 16 8.89 -8.85 -28.45
CA GLN A 16 8.21 -9.27 -29.68
C GLN A 16 6.81 -8.64 -29.78
N TRP A 17 6.07 -8.61 -28.67
CA TRP A 17 4.76 -7.98 -28.64
C TRP A 17 4.81 -6.47 -28.89
N LEU A 18 5.80 -5.75 -28.33
CA LEU A 18 6.00 -4.31 -28.58
C LEU A 18 6.41 -4.03 -30.05
N ASP A 19 7.17 -4.94 -30.65
CA ASP A 19 7.57 -4.82 -32.04
C ASP A 19 6.39 -5.12 -33.01
N GLU A 20 5.50 -6.05 -32.62
CA GLU A 20 4.31 -6.44 -33.40
C GLU A 20 3.10 -5.50 -33.16
N HIS A 21 3.02 -4.87 -31.96
CA HIS A 21 1.94 -4.00 -31.54
C HIS A 21 2.51 -2.68 -31.01
N PRO A 22 3.02 -1.80 -31.88
CA PRO A 22 3.49 -0.49 -31.45
C PRO A 22 2.33 0.25 -30.76
N PRO A 23 2.58 0.96 -29.64
CA PRO A 23 1.54 1.68 -28.93
C PRO A 23 0.79 2.60 -29.90
N VAL A 24 -0.50 2.37 -30.06
CA VAL A 24 -1.36 3.21 -30.87
C VAL A 24 -1.43 4.56 -30.16
N LEU A 25 -0.74 5.53 -30.74
CA LEU A 25 -0.81 6.92 -30.32
C LEU A 25 -2.20 7.42 -30.74
N THR A 26 -3.05 7.76 -29.80
CA THR A 26 -4.40 8.30 -30.05
C THR A 26 -4.31 9.63 -30.79
N ASP A 27 -5.31 9.92 -31.64
CA ASP A 27 -5.45 11.06 -32.56
C ASP A 27 -5.60 12.46 -31.93
N GLU A 28 -5.08 12.69 -30.73
CA GLU A 28 -4.87 14.07 -30.27
C GLU A 28 -3.61 14.62 -30.94
N PRO A 29 -3.62 15.88 -31.44
CA PRO A 29 -2.52 16.41 -32.22
C PRO A 29 -1.25 16.50 -31.38
N ARG A 30 -0.43 15.48 -31.48
CA ARG A 30 0.96 15.51 -31.06
C ARG A 30 1.76 16.00 -32.24
N GLU A 31 2.69 16.92 -31.99
CA GLU A 31 3.78 17.17 -32.94
C GLU A 31 4.37 15.82 -33.38
N ALA A 32 4.47 15.61 -34.67
CA ALA A 32 4.79 14.34 -35.27
C ALA A 32 6.09 13.75 -34.67
N VAL A 33 5.93 12.67 -33.89
CA VAL A 33 7.03 11.86 -33.40
C VAL A 33 7.64 11.17 -34.59
N THR A 34 8.87 11.48 -34.95
CA THR A 34 9.57 10.83 -36.07
C THR A 34 9.97 9.40 -35.67
N ASP A 35 10.11 8.49 -36.64
CA ASP A 35 10.50 7.08 -36.44
C ASP A 35 11.77 6.89 -35.57
N LYS A 36 12.69 7.86 -35.59
CA LYS A 36 13.89 7.88 -34.74
C LYS A 36 13.56 8.13 -33.26
N THR A 37 12.54 8.93 -32.99
CA THR A 37 12.08 9.25 -31.63
C THR A 37 11.34 8.06 -31.02
N ALA A 38 10.54 7.35 -31.79
CA ALA A 38 9.82 6.16 -31.32
C ALA A 38 10.77 5.05 -30.88
N LYS A 39 11.85 4.83 -31.59
CA LYS A 39 12.85 3.82 -31.23
C LYS A 39 13.65 4.19 -29.98
N SER A 40 13.99 5.45 -29.80
CA SER A 40 14.65 5.97 -28.60
C SER A 40 13.71 6.03 -27.38
N GLU A 41 12.42 6.33 -27.57
CA GLU A 41 11.39 6.20 -26.54
C GLU A 41 11.26 4.74 -26.07
N LEU A 42 11.22 3.78 -27.00
CA LEU A 42 11.13 2.36 -26.67
C LEU A 42 12.34 1.89 -25.85
N ASP A 43 13.54 2.33 -26.18
CA ASP A 43 14.75 2.03 -25.43
C ASP A 43 14.75 2.73 -24.07
N PHE A 44 14.24 3.94 -23.98
CA PHE A 44 14.01 4.66 -22.71
C PHE A 44 13.01 3.90 -21.83
N TYR A 45 11.88 3.40 -22.36
CA TYR A 45 10.91 2.58 -21.63
C TYR A 45 11.51 1.26 -21.17
N ARG A 46 12.30 0.59 -22.00
CA ARG A 46 13.01 -0.64 -21.62
C ARG A 46 13.97 -0.44 -20.45
N LEU A 47 14.64 0.71 -20.39
CA LEU A 47 15.57 1.06 -19.33
C LEU A 47 14.87 1.55 -18.05
N SER A 48 13.76 2.30 -18.18
CA SER A 48 12.99 2.80 -17.04
C SER A 48 12.24 1.70 -16.28
N MET A 49 12.04 0.53 -16.87
CA MET A 49 11.46 -0.64 -16.20
C MET A 49 12.39 -1.24 -15.13
N ARG A 50 13.66 -0.90 -15.13
CA ARG A 50 14.64 -1.34 -14.14
C ARG A 50 14.87 -0.19 -13.16
N ARG A 51 14.59 -0.41 -11.89
CA ARG A 51 15.16 0.44 -10.85
C ARG A 51 16.66 0.37 -10.98
N PHE A 52 17.29 1.51 -11.26
CA PHE A 52 18.73 1.59 -11.19
C PHE A 52 19.15 1.44 -9.73
N ASP A 53 19.81 0.34 -9.41
CA ASP A 53 20.53 0.17 -8.16
C ASP A 53 22.02 0.06 -8.52
N PRO A 54 22.84 1.06 -8.16
CA PRO A 54 24.27 1.03 -8.45
C PRO A 54 24.99 -0.18 -7.84
N ARG A 55 24.41 -0.81 -6.81
CA ARG A 55 24.98 -2.03 -6.21
C ARG A 55 24.78 -3.26 -7.08
N GLU A 56 23.66 -3.31 -7.82
CA GLU A 56 23.33 -4.43 -8.70
C GLU A 56 23.95 -4.27 -10.08
N HIS A 57 24.05 -3.04 -10.59
CA HIS A 57 24.46 -2.74 -11.95
C HIS A 57 25.90 -2.28 -12.09
N GLY A 58 26.52 -1.83 -10.98
CA GLY A 58 27.84 -1.22 -11.00
C GLY A 58 27.85 0.21 -11.58
N LEU A 59 28.97 0.91 -11.42
CA LEU A 59 29.21 2.24 -11.97
C LEU A 59 30.54 2.24 -12.73
N PRO A 60 30.64 2.95 -13.87
CA PRO A 60 29.63 3.79 -14.52
C PRO A 60 28.55 2.94 -15.23
N TRP A 61 27.33 3.47 -15.33
CA TRP A 61 26.23 2.80 -16.02
C TRP A 61 25.54 3.71 -17.03
N SER A 62 25.65 3.35 -18.31
CA SER A 62 25.15 4.14 -19.43
C SER A 62 23.67 3.87 -19.71
N MET A 63 22.94 4.91 -20.07
CA MET A 63 21.52 4.87 -20.43
C MET A 63 21.18 5.97 -21.43
N GLN A 64 19.96 5.92 -21.96
CA GLN A 64 19.36 7.04 -22.67
C GLN A 64 18.43 7.79 -21.69
N ALA A 65 18.51 9.11 -21.65
CA ALA A 65 17.67 9.91 -20.79
C ALA A 65 17.30 11.24 -21.46
N GLN A 66 16.21 11.84 -21.01
CA GLN A 66 15.77 13.12 -21.55
C GLN A 66 16.67 14.25 -21.06
N CYS A 67 17.19 15.05 -21.99
CA CYS A 67 18.00 16.23 -21.66
C CYS A 67 17.18 17.23 -20.85
N PRO A 68 17.68 17.69 -19.68
CA PRO A 68 16.92 18.61 -18.81
C PRO A 68 16.75 20.01 -19.37
N LYS A 69 17.45 20.34 -20.48
CA LYS A 69 17.36 21.67 -21.10
C LYS A 69 16.52 21.70 -22.36
N CYS A 70 16.76 20.75 -23.29
CA CYS A 70 16.08 20.72 -24.57
C CYS A 70 15.04 19.61 -24.71
N SER A 71 14.88 18.76 -23.69
CA SER A 71 13.94 17.62 -23.68
C SER A 71 14.19 16.53 -24.72
N GLU A 72 15.31 16.60 -25.46
CA GLU A 72 15.69 15.52 -26.39
C GLU A 72 16.24 14.31 -25.64
N ILE A 73 16.00 13.13 -26.18
CA ILE A 73 16.60 11.89 -25.67
C ILE A 73 18.08 11.84 -26.07
N VAL A 74 18.95 11.80 -25.08
CA VAL A 74 20.40 11.86 -25.26
C VAL A 74 21.10 10.78 -24.44
N PRO A 75 22.33 10.40 -24.80
CA PRO A 75 23.14 9.54 -23.95
C PRO A 75 23.34 10.15 -22.56
N ALA A 76 23.20 9.34 -21.56
CA ALA A 76 23.44 9.73 -20.17
C ALA A 76 24.13 8.58 -19.42
N GLU A 77 24.82 8.91 -18.33
CA GLU A 77 25.59 7.93 -17.57
C GLU A 77 25.55 8.26 -16.07
N PHE A 78 25.24 7.26 -15.25
CA PHE A 78 25.50 7.34 -13.83
C PHE A 78 26.98 7.13 -13.54
N GLN A 79 27.59 8.09 -12.87
CA GLN A 79 29.01 8.08 -12.54
C GLN A 79 29.21 8.35 -11.03
N MET A 80 30.28 7.77 -10.47
CA MET A 80 30.77 8.18 -9.15
C MET A 80 31.66 9.40 -9.27
N ILE A 81 31.25 10.53 -8.69
CA ILE A 81 32.03 11.77 -8.67
C ILE A 81 32.11 12.22 -7.22
N LYS A 82 33.33 12.23 -6.64
CA LYS A 82 33.56 12.65 -5.26
C LYS A 82 32.62 11.96 -4.24
N ASP A 83 32.56 10.63 -4.31
CA ASP A 83 31.70 9.78 -3.46
C ASP A 83 30.18 10.00 -3.58
N GLN A 84 29.76 10.67 -4.65
CA GLN A 84 28.35 10.89 -4.98
C GLN A 84 28.03 10.24 -6.33
N VAL A 85 26.86 9.64 -6.42
CA VAL A 85 26.34 9.15 -7.71
C VAL A 85 25.67 10.30 -8.44
N VAL A 86 26.18 10.61 -9.62
CA VAL A 86 25.74 11.75 -10.44
C VAL A 86 25.30 11.23 -11.82
N LEU A 87 24.12 11.64 -12.27
CA LEU A 87 23.69 11.42 -13.64
C LEU A 87 24.27 12.53 -14.55
N VAL A 88 25.04 12.11 -15.54
CA VAL A 88 25.70 12.98 -16.50
C VAL A 88 25.08 12.78 -17.87
N PHE A 89 24.62 13.86 -18.50
CA PHE A 89 24.05 13.84 -19.85
C PHE A 89 25.08 14.40 -20.82
N ASP A 90 25.21 13.77 -21.97
CA ASP A 90 26.00 14.27 -23.10
C ASP A 90 25.04 14.74 -24.21
N CYS A 91 24.53 15.96 -24.07
CA CYS A 91 23.57 16.55 -25.00
C CYS A 91 24.28 17.26 -26.16
N PRO A 92 23.99 16.90 -27.45
CA PRO A 92 24.58 17.56 -28.60
C PRO A 92 24.29 19.06 -28.69
N LYS A 93 23.13 19.49 -28.19
CA LYS A 93 22.71 20.92 -28.21
C LYS A 93 23.19 21.71 -27.01
N ASP A 94 23.14 21.11 -25.83
CA ASP A 94 23.34 21.81 -24.56
C ASP A 94 24.68 21.48 -23.89
N GLY A 95 25.45 20.60 -24.49
CA GLY A 95 26.72 20.12 -23.95
C GLY A 95 26.56 19.14 -22.79
N ARG A 96 27.65 18.95 -22.06
CA ARG A 96 27.68 18.02 -20.91
C ARG A 96 27.01 18.62 -19.70
N ILE A 97 25.96 17.95 -19.18
CA ILE A 97 25.16 18.39 -18.05
C ILE A 97 25.27 17.36 -16.93
N LYS A 98 25.45 17.81 -15.70
CA LYS A 98 25.38 16.98 -14.49
C LYS A 98 24.11 17.33 -13.76
N GLN A 99 23.28 16.33 -13.41
CA GLN A 99 21.98 16.65 -12.85
C GLN A 99 21.74 15.71 -11.69
N ALA A 100 21.70 14.92 -11.16
CA ALA A 100 21.26 14.27 -9.96
C ALA A 100 22.43 13.95 -9.04
N HIS A 101 22.34 14.45 -7.84
CA HIS A 101 23.20 14.04 -6.77
C HIS A 101 22.45 13.06 -5.88
N TYR A 102 23.04 11.91 -5.68
CA TYR A 102 22.60 11.00 -4.64
C TYR A 102 23.56 11.16 -3.46
N ASP A 103 23.17 11.89 -2.45
CA ASP A 103 23.93 11.99 -1.19
C ASP A 103 24.00 10.65 -0.47
N ASN A 104 23.14 9.79 -0.84
CA ASN A 104 23.08 8.41 -0.48
C ASN A 104 22.91 7.66 -1.79
N ILE A 105 23.67 6.60 -2.01
CA ILE A 105 23.67 5.75 -3.22
C ILE A 105 22.23 5.43 -3.74
N PHE A 106 21.20 5.78 -2.96
CA PHE A 106 19.81 5.45 -3.18
C PHE A 106 18.87 6.64 -3.37
N ARG A 107 19.35 7.90 -3.27
CA ARG A 107 18.47 9.05 -3.28
C ARG A 107 19.05 10.24 -3.98
N PRO A 108 18.36 10.81 -4.98
CA PRO A 108 18.62 12.18 -5.38
C PRO A 108 18.20 13.11 -4.23
N ASP A 109 18.97 14.16 -4.03
CA ASP A 109 18.55 15.28 -3.19
C ASP A 109 17.46 16.07 -3.94
N PRO A 110 16.20 16.08 -3.48
CA PRO A 110 15.14 16.82 -4.14
C PRO A 110 15.40 18.33 -4.20
N GLN A 111 16.21 18.87 -3.29
CA GLN A 111 16.55 20.30 -3.28
C GLN A 111 17.54 20.65 -4.39
N ASN A 112 18.42 19.74 -4.76
CA ASN A 112 19.38 19.94 -5.86
C ASN A 112 18.77 19.71 -7.25
N LEU A 113 17.59 19.08 -7.34
CA LEU A 113 16.86 18.94 -8.61
C LEU A 113 16.19 20.24 -9.07
N LYS A 114 15.92 21.18 -8.15
CA LYS A 114 15.21 22.42 -8.48
C LYS A 114 16.07 23.52 -9.08
N THR A 115 17.40 23.44 -8.95
CA THR A 115 18.30 24.48 -9.47
C THR A 115 19.62 23.90 -9.96
N TYR A 116 19.87 23.93 -11.24
CA TYR A 116 21.19 23.69 -11.81
C TYR A 116 21.67 24.93 -12.58
N GLY A 117 22.81 25.47 -12.20
CA GLY A 117 23.34 26.68 -12.83
C GLY A 117 22.47 27.93 -12.61
N GLY A 118 21.71 28.03 -11.52
CA GLY A 118 20.86 29.17 -11.18
C GLY A 118 19.57 29.32 -11.99
N LYS A 119 19.21 28.34 -12.83
CA LYS A 119 17.92 28.26 -13.52
C LYS A 119 17.07 27.17 -12.91
N ALA A 120 15.79 27.47 -12.68
CA ALA A 120 14.81 26.43 -12.34
C ALA A 120 14.76 25.42 -13.48
N ILE A 121 15.06 24.16 -13.17
CA ILE A 121 14.91 23.04 -14.09
C ILE A 121 13.59 22.39 -13.71
N GLU A 122 12.69 22.22 -14.67
CA GLU A 122 11.57 21.28 -14.46
C GLU A 122 12.16 19.93 -14.08
N PRO A 123 11.71 19.34 -12.96
CA PRO A 123 12.28 18.07 -12.53
C PRO A 123 12.05 17.06 -13.66
N ILE A 124 13.15 16.49 -14.16
CA ILE A 124 13.01 15.23 -14.91
C ILE A 124 12.37 14.27 -13.92
N LEU A 125 11.13 13.93 -14.19
CA LEU A 125 10.42 12.97 -13.36
C LEU A 125 11.10 11.62 -13.60
N PRO A 126 11.97 11.16 -12.69
CA PRO A 126 12.63 9.91 -12.90
C PRO A 126 11.54 8.86 -12.96
N MET A 127 11.64 7.97 -13.91
CA MET A 127 10.74 6.84 -14.11
C MET A 127 9.40 7.15 -14.81
N LEU A 128 9.18 8.35 -15.36
CA LEU A 128 8.03 8.64 -16.22
C LEU A 128 8.51 9.28 -17.54
N PRO A 129 7.97 8.87 -18.70
CA PRO A 129 7.01 7.76 -18.86
C PRO A 129 7.66 6.40 -18.64
N ARG A 130 6.90 5.41 -18.11
CA ARG A 130 7.39 4.03 -17.93
C ARG A 130 6.37 3.01 -18.40
N THR A 131 6.85 1.90 -18.95
CA THR A 131 6.03 0.75 -19.31
C THR A 131 5.86 -0.17 -18.11
N VAL A 132 4.66 -0.70 -17.94
CA VAL A 132 4.30 -1.63 -16.86
C VAL A 132 3.53 -2.82 -17.41
N GLU A 133 3.71 -3.99 -16.82
CA GLU A 133 2.79 -5.11 -16.99
C GLU A 133 1.52 -4.83 -16.17
N THR A 134 0.37 -4.92 -16.83
CA THR A 134 -0.95 -4.61 -16.25
C THR A 134 -1.98 -5.63 -16.72
N LEU A 135 -3.24 -5.48 -16.31
CA LEU A 135 -4.33 -6.34 -16.74
C LEU A 135 -5.30 -5.59 -17.65
N CYS A 136 -5.85 -6.30 -18.64
CA CYS A 136 -7.06 -5.84 -19.29
C CYS A 136 -8.22 -5.84 -18.29
N PRO A 137 -9.00 -4.75 -18.15
CA PRO A 137 -10.12 -4.69 -17.23
C PRO A 137 -11.20 -5.74 -17.51
N GLU A 138 -11.40 -6.10 -18.78
CA GLU A 138 -12.44 -7.03 -19.23
C GLU A 138 -11.99 -8.50 -19.11
N CYS A 139 -10.95 -8.91 -19.85
CA CYS A 139 -10.55 -10.33 -19.93
C CYS A 139 -9.46 -10.72 -18.92
N SER A 140 -8.91 -9.80 -18.16
CA SER A 140 -7.80 -10.04 -17.23
C SER A 140 -6.51 -10.55 -17.89
N ALA A 141 -6.38 -10.49 -19.20
CA ALA A 141 -5.12 -10.77 -19.89
C ALA A 141 -4.03 -9.80 -19.40
N VAL A 142 -2.81 -10.31 -19.26
CA VAL A 142 -1.64 -9.47 -18.96
C VAL A 142 -1.25 -8.74 -20.23
N ILE A 143 -1.27 -7.43 -20.19
CA ILE A 143 -0.94 -6.52 -21.29
C ILE A 143 0.07 -5.49 -20.84
N LEU A 144 0.67 -4.78 -21.77
CA LEU A 144 1.52 -3.64 -21.45
C LEU A 144 0.68 -2.37 -21.30
N GLY A 145 1.02 -1.58 -20.29
CA GLY A 145 0.52 -0.24 -20.09
C GLY A 145 1.66 0.76 -20.00
N ARG A 146 1.33 2.02 -20.13
CA ARG A 146 2.27 3.13 -20.02
C ARG A 146 1.82 4.10 -18.94
N TYR A 147 2.68 4.38 -17.98
CA TYR A 147 2.51 5.49 -17.05
C TYR A 147 3.09 6.75 -17.66
N TYR A 148 2.33 7.85 -17.65
CA TYR A 148 2.75 9.12 -18.23
C TYR A 148 2.16 10.30 -17.44
N VAL A 149 2.70 11.49 -17.68
CA VAL A 149 2.20 12.74 -17.07
C VAL A 149 1.26 13.44 -18.03
N ARG A 150 0.11 13.89 -17.52
CA ARG A 150 -0.83 14.76 -18.19
C ARG A 150 -1.45 15.72 -17.18
N ASP A 151 -1.41 16.99 -17.46
CA ASP A 151 -2.02 18.05 -16.65
C ASP A 151 -1.67 17.97 -15.15
N GLY A 152 -0.35 17.78 -14.85
CA GLY A 152 0.15 17.65 -13.48
C GLY A 152 -0.21 16.35 -12.76
N SER A 153 -0.89 15.42 -13.43
CA SER A 153 -1.32 14.14 -12.89
C SER A 153 -0.59 12.98 -13.58
N VAL A 154 -0.49 11.87 -12.88
CA VAL A 154 0.08 10.61 -13.41
C VAL A 154 -1.06 9.70 -13.83
N TRP A 155 -1.01 9.25 -15.06
CA TRP A 155 -1.99 8.38 -15.68
C TRP A 155 -1.37 7.05 -16.12
N VAL A 156 -2.18 6.02 -16.20
CA VAL A 156 -1.87 4.78 -16.93
C VAL A 156 -2.78 4.68 -18.14
N GLU A 157 -2.20 4.34 -19.28
CA GLU A 157 -2.95 3.96 -20.49
C GLU A 157 -2.53 2.56 -20.92
N LYS A 158 -3.44 1.83 -21.57
CA LYS A 158 -3.21 0.48 -22.04
C LYS A 158 -4.20 0.09 -23.13
N THR A 159 -3.79 -0.79 -24.04
CA THR A 159 -4.63 -1.28 -25.12
C THR A 159 -4.66 -2.80 -25.08
N CYS A 160 -5.85 -3.37 -24.99
CA CYS A 160 -6.06 -4.80 -25.16
C CYS A 160 -6.41 -5.09 -26.63
N PRO A 161 -5.78 -6.09 -27.28
CA PRO A 161 -6.12 -6.44 -28.66
C PRO A 161 -7.61 -6.73 -28.87
N ASP A 162 -8.26 -7.36 -27.89
CA ASP A 162 -9.65 -7.78 -27.98
C ASP A 162 -10.66 -6.76 -27.46
N HIS A 163 -10.24 -5.83 -26.54
CA HIS A 163 -11.16 -4.96 -25.80
C HIS A 163 -10.83 -3.46 -25.95
N GLY A 164 -9.82 -3.12 -26.76
CA GLY A 164 -9.50 -1.74 -27.07
C GLY A 164 -8.77 -0.99 -25.95
N TYR A 165 -8.91 0.33 -25.95
CA TYR A 165 -8.15 1.28 -25.15
C TYR A 165 -8.78 1.55 -23.80
N PHE A 166 -7.94 1.62 -22.75
CA PHE A 166 -8.31 1.99 -21.38
C PHE A 166 -7.30 2.97 -20.81
N ARG A 167 -7.77 3.84 -19.93
CA ARG A 167 -6.93 4.73 -19.13
C ARG A 167 -7.46 4.88 -17.72
N ASP A 168 -6.59 5.21 -16.76
CA ASP A 168 -6.97 5.54 -15.38
C ASP A 168 -5.98 6.52 -14.75
N CYS A 169 -6.43 7.30 -13.78
CA CYS A 169 -5.60 8.22 -13.02
C CYS A 169 -4.96 7.50 -11.83
N ILE A 170 -3.64 7.45 -11.79
CA ILE A 170 -2.86 6.83 -10.72
C ILE A 170 -2.66 7.79 -9.54
N ASN A 171 -2.32 9.04 -9.85
CA ASN A 171 -2.08 10.08 -8.85
C ASN A 171 -2.34 11.46 -9.47
N ARG A 172 -3.14 12.29 -8.81
CA ARG A 172 -3.46 13.62 -9.32
C ARG A 172 -2.38 14.67 -9.06
N ASP A 173 -1.36 14.32 -8.31
CA ASP A 173 -0.21 15.17 -8.06
C ASP A 173 1.07 14.45 -8.46
N VAL A 174 1.67 14.92 -9.54
CA VAL A 174 2.91 14.36 -10.09
C VAL A 174 4.12 14.61 -9.18
N GLU A 175 4.16 15.72 -8.43
CA GLU A 175 5.24 16.00 -7.49
C GLU A 175 5.19 15.03 -6.30
N HIS A 176 4.00 14.83 -5.74
CA HIS A 176 3.75 13.83 -4.71
C HIS A 176 4.13 12.42 -5.19
N TYR A 177 3.65 12.01 -6.38
CA TYR A 177 3.97 10.71 -6.96
C TYR A 177 5.49 10.51 -7.12
N SER A 178 6.17 11.51 -7.67
CA SER A 178 7.62 11.46 -7.90
C SER A 178 8.39 11.33 -6.60
N LYS A 179 8.03 12.11 -5.58
CA LYS A 179 8.62 11.98 -4.25
C LYS A 179 8.45 10.55 -3.71
N MET A 180 7.23 9.97 -3.76
CA MET A 180 6.97 8.61 -3.26
C MET A 180 7.85 7.56 -3.97
N ALA A 181 8.03 7.69 -5.28
CA ALA A 181 8.88 6.80 -6.05
C ALA A 181 10.36 6.89 -5.67
N TRP A 182 10.84 8.10 -5.37
CA TRP A 182 12.24 8.37 -5.04
C TRP A 182 12.67 7.89 -3.65
N ILE A 183 11.81 8.06 -2.63
CA ILE A 183 12.13 7.76 -1.24
C ILE A 183 11.73 6.35 -0.82
N SER A 184 11.96 5.38 -1.67
CA SER A 184 11.56 3.98 -1.42
C SER A 184 12.70 3.17 -0.79
N TYR A 185 12.41 2.53 0.33
CA TYR A 185 13.26 1.49 0.92
C TYR A 185 12.65 0.10 0.70
N GLY A 186 13.44 -0.91 0.93
CA GLY A 186 13.00 -2.29 0.92
C GLY A 186 13.75 -3.09 -0.13
N GLU A 187 14.87 -3.60 0.29
CA GLU A 187 15.48 -4.72 -0.40
C GLU A 187 14.56 -5.93 -0.29
N HIS A 188 14.56 -6.71 -1.33
CA HIS A 188 13.70 -7.86 -1.43
C HIS A 188 14.14 -8.94 -0.44
N CYS A 189 13.31 -9.25 0.54
CA CYS A 189 13.56 -10.43 1.38
C CYS A 189 13.18 -11.73 0.67
N GLY A 190 12.41 -11.64 -0.42
CA GLY A 190 11.94 -12.79 -1.18
C GLY A 190 11.06 -13.76 -0.38
N VAL A 191 10.77 -14.89 -0.97
CA VAL A 191 10.05 -16.02 -0.36
C VAL A 191 10.98 -17.21 -0.29
N MET A 192 11.43 -17.60 0.90
CA MET A 192 12.36 -18.73 1.07
C MET A 192 11.72 -20.10 0.79
N LYS A 193 10.41 -20.22 1.00
CA LYS A 193 9.64 -21.45 0.74
C LYS A 193 8.40 -21.07 -0.07
N PRO A 194 8.52 -20.86 -1.37
CA PRO A 194 7.38 -20.55 -2.20
C PRO A 194 6.41 -21.73 -2.28
N HIS A 195 5.12 -21.42 -2.31
CA HIS A 195 4.07 -22.43 -2.54
C HIS A 195 4.01 -22.82 -4.01
N VAL A 196 4.21 -21.85 -4.90
CA VAL A 196 4.31 -22.08 -6.34
C VAL A 196 5.77 -21.87 -6.75
N LYS A 197 6.38 -22.92 -7.30
CA LYS A 197 7.74 -22.90 -7.85
C LYS A 197 7.68 -22.77 -9.36
N ASP A 198 8.72 -22.18 -9.92
CA ASP A 198 8.87 -22.01 -11.37
C ASP A 198 7.71 -21.22 -12.01
N ALA A 199 7.15 -20.25 -11.30
CA ALA A 199 6.10 -19.38 -11.78
C ALA A 199 6.60 -18.57 -12.99
N LYS A 200 5.90 -18.67 -14.11
CA LYS A 200 6.30 -18.03 -15.37
C LYS A 200 5.65 -16.66 -15.54
N ARG A 201 4.41 -16.51 -15.11
CA ARG A 201 3.61 -15.31 -15.35
C ARG A 201 2.93 -14.80 -14.09
N CYS A 202 3.24 -13.57 -13.69
CA CYS A 202 2.50 -12.87 -12.64
C CYS A 202 1.43 -11.99 -13.31
N PRO A 203 0.16 -12.01 -12.82
CA PRO A 203 -0.33 -12.72 -11.65
C PRO A 203 -0.97 -14.09 -11.94
N SER A 204 -0.87 -14.63 -13.15
CA SER A 204 -1.57 -15.86 -13.55
C SER A 204 -1.13 -17.10 -12.79
N ASP A 205 0.17 -17.21 -12.46
CA ASP A 205 0.73 -18.33 -11.70
C ASP A 205 0.93 -17.92 -10.22
N CYS A 206 -0.04 -17.18 -9.66
CA CYS A 206 0.05 -16.65 -8.31
C CYS A 206 -0.24 -17.70 -7.25
N GLY A 207 0.21 -17.47 -6.04
CA GLY A 207 0.07 -18.36 -4.89
C GLY A 207 1.26 -18.24 -3.94
N LEU A 208 1.80 -17.02 -3.80
CA LEU A 208 3.06 -16.72 -3.11
C LEU A 208 4.21 -17.50 -3.74
N CYS A 209 4.46 -17.19 -5.01
CA CYS A 209 5.44 -17.86 -5.84
C CYS A 209 6.87 -17.40 -5.57
N ASP A 210 7.83 -18.03 -6.25
CA ASP A 210 9.25 -17.70 -6.20
C ASP A 210 9.61 -16.31 -6.75
N GLN A 211 8.73 -15.68 -7.56
CA GLN A 211 8.90 -14.30 -8.03
C GLN A 211 8.44 -13.24 -7.02
N HIS A 212 7.79 -13.64 -5.92
CA HIS A 212 7.32 -12.71 -4.90
C HIS A 212 8.48 -12.18 -4.05
N GLN A 213 8.50 -10.88 -3.79
CA GLN A 213 9.67 -10.15 -3.27
C GLN A 213 9.52 -9.68 -1.81
N SER A 214 8.39 -9.95 -1.19
CA SER A 214 8.07 -9.40 0.14
C SER A 214 7.49 -10.46 1.07
N PRO A 215 7.74 -10.35 2.39
CA PRO A 215 7.13 -11.25 3.36
C PRO A 215 5.63 -10.94 3.56
N SER A 216 4.88 -11.92 4.05
CA SER A 216 3.52 -11.70 4.53
C SER A 216 3.56 -11.01 5.90
N ILE A 217 3.15 -9.74 5.96
CA ILE A 217 3.12 -8.95 7.19
C ILE A 217 1.75 -9.03 7.85
N LEU A 218 0.73 -8.82 7.05
CA LEU A 218 -0.67 -8.93 7.43
C LEU A 218 -1.34 -9.96 6.52
N ALA A 219 -1.96 -10.96 7.10
CA ALA A 219 -2.74 -11.92 6.34
C ALA A 219 -4.22 -11.80 6.68
N ASN A 220 -5.05 -11.74 5.63
CA ASN A 220 -6.49 -11.82 5.73
C ASN A 220 -6.94 -13.28 5.63
N ILE A 221 -7.96 -13.63 6.39
CA ILE A 221 -8.69 -14.90 6.28
C ILE A 221 -10.18 -14.55 6.25
N ASP A 222 -10.83 -14.87 5.13
CA ASP A 222 -12.27 -14.70 5.01
C ASP A 222 -12.97 -15.85 5.73
N LEU A 223 -13.75 -15.51 6.76
CA LEU A 223 -14.51 -16.49 7.54
C LEU A 223 -15.82 -16.87 6.84
N THR A 224 -16.42 -15.94 6.11
CA THR A 224 -17.67 -16.12 5.40
C THR A 224 -17.83 -15.07 4.30
N ASN A 225 -18.50 -15.40 3.20
CA ASN A 225 -18.93 -14.42 2.21
C ASN A 225 -20.33 -13.83 2.50
N ARG A 226 -20.96 -14.23 3.60
CA ARG A 226 -22.22 -13.64 4.08
C ARG A 226 -21.96 -12.35 4.87
N CYS A 227 -22.90 -11.43 4.81
CA CYS A 227 -22.86 -10.17 5.54
C CYS A 227 -24.26 -9.79 6.07
N ASN A 228 -24.32 -9.12 7.20
CA ASN A 228 -25.54 -8.53 7.75
C ASN A 228 -25.85 -7.13 7.18
N LEU A 229 -25.12 -6.71 6.14
CA LEU A 229 -25.36 -5.53 5.33
C LEU A 229 -25.39 -5.89 3.84
N ASN A 230 -26.06 -5.05 3.03
CA ASN A 230 -26.08 -5.16 1.58
C ASN A 230 -25.67 -3.82 0.96
N CYS A 231 -24.40 -3.43 1.17
CA CYS A 231 -23.88 -2.13 0.79
C CYS A 231 -23.90 -1.91 -0.72
N PRO A 232 -24.26 -0.70 -1.23
CA PRO A 232 -24.12 -0.34 -2.63
C PRO A 232 -22.69 -0.44 -3.13
N VAL A 233 -21.71 -0.08 -2.29
CA VAL A 233 -20.28 -0.24 -2.55
C VAL A 233 -19.74 -1.33 -1.65
N CYS A 234 -19.31 -2.46 -2.24
CA CYS A 234 -18.80 -3.61 -1.51
C CYS A 234 -17.64 -4.28 -2.23
N PHE A 235 -16.44 -4.12 -1.71
CA PHE A 235 -15.22 -4.68 -2.27
C PHE A 235 -15.26 -6.22 -2.36
N ALA A 236 -15.80 -6.90 -1.33
CA ALA A 236 -15.92 -8.35 -1.26
C ALA A 236 -17.13 -8.92 -2.04
N ASN A 237 -17.99 -8.06 -2.59
CA ASN A 237 -19.21 -8.43 -3.28
C ASN A 237 -20.10 -9.42 -2.47
N ALA A 238 -20.18 -9.21 -1.15
CA ALA A 238 -20.89 -10.08 -0.23
C ALA A 238 -22.38 -10.24 -0.58
N ASN A 239 -22.97 -11.39 -0.25
CA ASN A 239 -24.38 -11.76 -0.42
C ASN A 239 -24.87 -11.96 -1.88
N VAL A 240 -24.04 -11.80 -2.90
CA VAL A 240 -24.49 -11.88 -4.31
C VAL A 240 -23.91 -13.06 -5.08
N ALA A 241 -23.05 -13.85 -4.47
CA ALA A 241 -22.33 -14.95 -5.13
C ALA A 241 -23.22 -16.14 -5.53
N GLY A 242 -24.43 -16.27 -4.96
CA GLY A 242 -25.31 -17.42 -5.17
C GLY A 242 -24.88 -18.72 -4.48
N TYR A 243 -23.83 -18.64 -3.65
CA TYR A 243 -23.31 -19.74 -2.82
C TYR A 243 -22.79 -19.19 -1.48
N VAL A 244 -22.66 -20.08 -0.50
CA VAL A 244 -22.06 -19.76 0.79
C VAL A 244 -20.65 -20.34 0.85
N TYR A 245 -19.66 -19.46 1.02
CA TYR A 245 -18.29 -19.81 1.35
C TYR A 245 -18.08 -19.60 2.86
N GLU A 246 -17.94 -20.69 3.58
CA GLU A 246 -17.61 -20.72 5.02
C GLU A 246 -16.67 -21.89 5.24
N PRO A 247 -15.35 -21.66 5.27
CA PRO A 247 -14.38 -22.69 5.59
C PRO A 247 -14.68 -23.35 6.94
N THR A 248 -14.44 -24.66 7.06
CA THR A 248 -14.56 -25.35 8.34
C THR A 248 -13.53 -24.86 9.34
N PHE A 249 -13.76 -25.13 10.62
CA PHE A 249 -12.79 -24.77 11.66
C PHE A 249 -11.40 -25.38 11.38
N GLU A 250 -11.34 -26.61 10.92
CA GLU A 250 -10.11 -27.32 10.57
C GLU A 250 -9.38 -26.62 9.41
N GLN A 251 -10.09 -26.24 8.34
CA GLN A 251 -9.55 -25.47 7.22
C GLN A 251 -9.01 -24.12 7.68
N LEU A 252 -9.72 -23.43 8.58
CA LEU A 252 -9.25 -22.15 9.15
C LEU A 252 -7.99 -22.33 9.99
N VAL A 253 -7.87 -23.43 10.74
CA VAL A 253 -6.65 -23.77 11.50
C VAL A 253 -5.49 -24.06 10.55
N GLU A 254 -5.71 -24.78 9.45
CA GLU A 254 -4.68 -25.02 8.44
C GLU A 254 -4.20 -23.73 7.78
N MET A 255 -5.11 -22.81 7.45
CA MET A 255 -4.75 -21.50 6.91
C MET A 255 -3.90 -20.70 7.90
N LEU A 256 -4.25 -20.71 9.20
CA LEU A 256 -3.47 -20.07 10.26
C LEU A 256 -2.08 -20.73 10.39
N GLN A 257 -2.01 -22.07 10.34
CA GLN A 257 -0.75 -22.80 10.43
C GLN A 257 0.17 -22.48 9.27
N ARG A 258 -0.35 -22.42 8.05
CA ARG A 258 0.42 -22.03 6.84
C ARG A 258 1.08 -20.66 7.01
N LEU A 259 0.41 -19.70 7.63
CA LEU A 259 0.97 -18.38 7.94
C LEU A 259 2.08 -18.45 9.00
N ARG A 260 1.96 -19.33 9.98
CA ARG A 260 3.00 -19.52 11.00
C ARG A 260 4.22 -20.27 10.48
N ASP A 261 4.02 -21.10 9.47
CA ASP A 261 5.10 -21.88 8.81
C ASP A 261 5.85 -21.08 7.74
N TYR A 262 5.31 -19.93 7.35
CA TYR A 262 5.94 -19.03 6.38
C TYR A 262 7.34 -18.57 6.82
N ARG A 263 8.28 -18.49 5.87
CA ARG A 263 9.67 -18.05 6.10
C ARG A 263 10.06 -17.00 5.04
N PRO A 264 10.99 -16.05 5.33
CA PRO A 264 11.95 -16.06 6.46
C PRO A 264 11.35 -15.68 7.82
N ILE A 265 10.31 -14.87 7.87
CA ILE A 265 9.68 -14.44 9.13
C ILE A 265 8.23 -14.94 9.15
N PRO A 266 7.81 -15.71 10.16
CA PRO A 266 6.42 -16.12 10.31
C PRO A 266 5.49 -14.91 10.31
N CYS A 267 4.33 -15.02 9.64
CA CYS A 267 3.32 -13.98 9.73
C CYS A 267 2.80 -13.89 11.16
N THR A 268 2.83 -12.70 11.74
CA THR A 268 2.46 -12.45 13.14
C THR A 268 1.18 -11.65 13.30
N CYS A 269 0.65 -11.10 12.21
CA CYS A 269 -0.58 -10.32 12.21
C CYS A 269 -1.63 -11.01 11.32
N VAL A 270 -2.79 -11.35 11.89
CA VAL A 270 -3.92 -11.90 11.16
C VAL A 270 -5.13 -10.99 11.27
N GLN A 271 -5.84 -10.83 10.15
CA GLN A 271 -7.10 -10.11 10.05
C GLN A 271 -8.19 -11.06 9.58
N PHE A 272 -9.19 -11.28 10.39
CA PHE A 272 -10.38 -11.99 9.95
C PHE A 272 -11.29 -11.02 9.20
N SER A 273 -11.77 -11.46 8.05
CA SER A 273 -12.55 -10.68 7.10
C SER A 273 -13.59 -11.53 6.39
N GLY A 274 -14.02 -11.08 5.20
CA GLY A 274 -15.03 -11.74 4.38
C GLY A 274 -16.18 -10.78 4.05
N GLY A 275 -17.43 -11.24 4.19
CA GLY A 275 -18.58 -10.35 4.24
C GLY A 275 -18.59 -9.59 5.57
N GLU A 276 -19.01 -10.29 6.64
CA GLU A 276 -18.87 -9.80 8.02
C GLU A 276 -18.38 -10.95 8.91
N PRO A 277 -17.15 -10.93 9.40
CA PRO A 277 -16.58 -12.06 10.14
C PRO A 277 -17.28 -12.35 11.46
N THR A 278 -17.89 -11.35 12.09
CA THR A 278 -18.56 -11.51 13.39
C THR A 278 -19.84 -12.32 13.36
N ILE A 279 -20.39 -12.61 12.16
CA ILE A 279 -21.57 -13.49 12.04
C ILE A 279 -21.20 -14.96 11.91
N HIS A 280 -19.92 -15.31 11.77
CA HIS A 280 -19.47 -16.70 11.68
C HIS A 280 -19.74 -17.42 13.02
N PRO A 281 -20.33 -18.63 13.03
CA PRO A 281 -20.70 -19.33 14.28
C PRO A 281 -19.51 -19.62 15.18
N ASP A 282 -18.34 -19.97 14.63
CA ASP A 282 -17.12 -20.28 15.37
C ASP A 282 -16.22 -19.06 15.60
N PHE A 283 -16.73 -17.84 15.47
CA PHE A 283 -15.91 -16.60 15.51
C PHE A 283 -14.98 -16.56 16.72
N PHE A 284 -15.48 -16.70 17.92
CA PHE A 284 -14.68 -16.64 19.15
C PHE A 284 -13.65 -17.78 19.24
N LYS A 285 -14.04 -18.97 18.81
CA LYS A 285 -13.17 -20.15 18.80
C LYS A 285 -11.98 -19.95 17.86
N ILE A 286 -12.21 -19.34 16.68
CA ILE A 286 -11.17 -19.02 15.70
C ILE A 286 -10.23 -17.95 16.23
N VAL A 287 -10.74 -16.89 16.83
CA VAL A 287 -9.92 -15.82 17.44
C VAL A 287 -9.04 -16.38 18.56
N SER A 288 -9.61 -17.23 19.44
CA SER A 288 -8.87 -17.91 20.51
C SER A 288 -7.77 -18.82 19.94
N LYS A 289 -8.07 -19.56 18.88
CA LYS A 289 -7.09 -20.43 18.21
C LYS A 289 -5.92 -19.63 17.64
N ALA A 290 -6.17 -18.50 17.00
CA ALA A 290 -5.12 -17.62 16.50
C ALA A 290 -4.22 -17.10 17.64
N ARG A 291 -4.80 -16.70 18.77
CA ARG A 291 -4.04 -16.33 19.98
C ARG A 291 -3.14 -17.47 20.45
N ASP A 292 -3.69 -18.67 20.58
CA ASP A 292 -2.99 -19.84 21.08
C ASP A 292 -1.87 -20.29 20.13
N MET A 293 -2.00 -20.03 18.82
CA MET A 293 -0.95 -20.24 17.82
C MET A 293 0.13 -19.15 17.81
N GLY A 294 0.02 -18.13 18.67
CA GLY A 294 1.05 -17.12 18.88
C GLY A 294 1.04 -15.97 17.85
N PHE A 295 -0.12 -15.64 17.28
CA PHE A 295 -0.26 -14.38 16.55
C PHE A 295 -0.20 -13.23 17.55
N SER A 296 0.71 -12.28 17.30
CA SER A 296 0.92 -11.13 18.20
C SER A 296 -0.10 -10.02 17.98
N GLN A 297 -0.73 -9.98 16.81
CA GLN A 297 -1.82 -9.06 16.50
C GLN A 297 -2.94 -9.83 15.80
N ILE A 298 -4.10 -9.82 16.42
CA ILE A 298 -5.33 -10.40 15.89
C ILE A 298 -6.33 -9.27 15.73
N GLN A 299 -6.79 -9.07 14.50
CA GLN A 299 -7.73 -8.00 14.17
C GLN A 299 -8.88 -8.49 13.30
N ILE A 300 -9.94 -7.71 13.24
CA ILE A 300 -11.09 -7.98 12.37
C ILE A 300 -11.41 -6.78 11.50
N ALA A 301 -11.71 -7.03 10.21
CA ALA A 301 -12.34 -6.04 9.35
C ALA A 301 -13.86 -6.17 9.52
N THR A 302 -14.50 -5.17 10.13
CA THR A 302 -15.89 -5.28 10.54
C THR A 302 -16.68 -4.01 10.31
N ASN A 303 -17.98 -4.16 10.04
CA ASN A 303 -18.93 -3.05 10.03
C ASN A 303 -19.31 -2.55 11.43
N GLY A 304 -18.96 -3.27 12.50
CA GLY A 304 -19.12 -2.87 13.90
C GLY A 304 -20.49 -3.20 14.51
N ILE A 305 -21.48 -3.66 13.74
CA ILE A 305 -22.86 -3.86 14.25
C ILE A 305 -22.89 -4.83 15.44
N LYS A 306 -22.20 -5.99 15.31
CA LYS A 306 -22.13 -6.97 16.41
C LYS A 306 -21.26 -6.48 17.57
N MET A 307 -20.18 -5.75 17.27
CA MET A 307 -19.28 -5.20 18.28
C MET A 307 -19.90 -4.04 19.09
N ALA A 308 -21.01 -3.47 18.62
CA ALA A 308 -21.81 -2.50 19.37
C ALA A 308 -22.55 -3.14 20.56
N ASP A 309 -22.77 -4.46 20.54
CA ASP A 309 -23.23 -5.21 21.71
C ASP A 309 -22.07 -5.41 22.68
N GLU A 310 -22.29 -4.99 23.94
CA GLU A 310 -21.23 -4.98 24.96
C GLU A 310 -20.76 -6.40 25.32
N GLU A 311 -21.69 -7.34 25.42
CA GLU A 311 -21.37 -8.72 25.78
C GLU A 311 -20.60 -9.41 24.67
N PHE A 312 -20.98 -9.20 23.39
CA PHE A 312 -20.23 -9.70 22.25
C PHE A 312 -18.80 -9.12 22.22
N ALA A 313 -18.65 -7.81 22.46
CA ALA A 313 -17.35 -7.15 22.50
C ALA A 313 -16.46 -7.67 23.65
N ARG A 314 -17.05 -7.96 24.82
CA ARG A 314 -16.36 -8.57 25.96
C ARG A 314 -15.82 -9.96 25.59
N GLN A 315 -16.67 -10.82 25.03
CA GLN A 315 -16.29 -12.17 24.61
C GLN A 315 -15.19 -12.14 23.52
N ALA A 316 -15.26 -11.20 22.56
CA ALA A 316 -14.24 -11.02 21.54
C ALA A 316 -12.87 -10.62 22.15
N TYR A 317 -12.88 -9.71 23.12
CA TYR A 317 -11.68 -9.33 23.87
C TYR A 317 -11.08 -10.52 24.64
N GLU A 318 -11.90 -11.27 25.35
CA GLU A 318 -11.49 -12.46 26.12
C GLU A 318 -10.95 -13.58 25.21
N ALA A 319 -11.50 -13.73 24.01
CA ALA A 319 -10.98 -14.62 23.00
C ALA A 319 -9.58 -14.22 22.51
N GLY A 320 -9.20 -12.93 22.66
CA GLY A 320 -7.87 -12.44 22.30
C GLY A 320 -7.86 -11.44 21.13
N LEU A 321 -9.01 -10.85 20.82
CA LEU A 321 -9.07 -9.78 19.80
C LEU A 321 -8.34 -8.52 20.30
N HIS A 322 -7.42 -7.98 19.51
CA HIS A 322 -6.62 -6.82 19.87
C HIS A 322 -7.11 -5.52 19.24
N THR A 323 -7.51 -5.58 17.95
CA THR A 323 -7.76 -4.39 17.15
C THR A 323 -8.96 -4.59 16.24
N LEU A 324 -9.78 -3.55 16.11
CA LEU A 324 -10.81 -3.48 15.09
C LEU A 324 -10.33 -2.62 13.94
N TYR A 325 -10.38 -3.15 12.74
CA TYR A 325 -10.29 -2.45 11.48
C TYR A 325 -11.72 -2.07 11.11
N LEU A 326 -12.19 -0.97 11.72
CA LEU A 326 -13.60 -0.58 11.74
C LEU A 326 -13.94 0.26 10.52
N GLN A 327 -14.82 -0.24 9.66
CA GLN A 327 -15.38 0.53 8.57
C GLN A 327 -16.00 1.84 9.09
N PHE A 328 -15.60 3.01 8.51
CA PHE A 328 -15.96 4.32 9.04
C PHE A 328 -15.94 5.41 7.97
N ASP A 329 -16.96 5.51 7.12
CA ASP A 329 -16.96 6.35 5.91
C ASP A 329 -17.24 7.83 6.14
N GLY A 330 -17.69 8.20 7.33
CA GLY A 330 -18.00 9.58 7.70
C GLY A 330 -18.52 9.68 9.13
N VAL A 331 -18.83 10.91 9.56
CA VAL A 331 -19.24 11.23 10.94
C VAL A 331 -20.76 11.48 11.09
N ASN A 332 -21.56 11.15 10.08
CA ASN A 332 -23.01 11.26 10.11
C ASN A 332 -23.70 10.16 9.28
N ASP A 333 -24.98 9.96 9.53
CA ASP A 333 -25.75 8.88 8.88
C ASP A 333 -26.07 9.15 7.41
N ASP A 334 -26.03 10.39 6.91
CA ASP A 334 -26.28 10.69 5.50
C ASP A 334 -25.20 10.04 4.61
N VAL A 335 -23.96 10.05 5.07
CA VAL A 335 -22.85 9.35 4.39
C VAL A 335 -23.10 7.85 4.37
N TYR A 336 -23.51 7.25 5.50
CA TYR A 336 -23.77 5.81 5.57
C TYR A 336 -24.98 5.39 4.74
N MET A 337 -26.00 6.25 4.63
CA MET A 337 -27.12 5.96 3.73
C MET A 337 -26.66 5.85 2.28
N LYS A 338 -25.75 6.74 1.84
CA LYS A 338 -25.19 6.69 0.48
C LYS A 338 -24.26 5.50 0.27
N THR A 339 -23.32 5.29 1.17
CA THR A 339 -22.25 4.30 0.99
C THR A 339 -22.62 2.89 1.43
N ARG A 340 -23.54 2.74 2.40
CA ARG A 340 -23.89 1.45 3.04
C ARG A 340 -25.38 1.11 3.00
N GLY A 341 -26.26 2.06 2.65
CA GLY A 341 -27.69 1.87 2.55
C GLY A 341 -28.42 1.79 3.91
N LYS A 342 -27.74 2.10 5.01
CA LYS A 342 -28.33 2.07 6.39
C LYS A 342 -27.66 3.11 7.27
N PRO A 343 -28.40 3.71 8.26
CA PRO A 343 -27.80 4.58 9.26
C PRO A 343 -26.96 3.73 10.24
N LEU A 344 -25.65 4.00 10.32
CA LEU A 344 -24.71 3.17 11.08
C LEU A 344 -23.97 3.91 12.18
N MET A 345 -24.08 5.24 12.29
CA MET A 345 -23.26 6.04 13.20
C MET A 345 -23.41 5.61 14.67
N LYS A 346 -24.62 5.29 15.10
CA LYS A 346 -24.88 4.78 16.46
C LYS A 346 -24.09 3.52 16.79
N TYR A 347 -23.97 2.59 15.83
CA TYR A 347 -23.18 1.37 16.03
C TYR A 347 -21.68 1.64 16.06
N LYS A 348 -21.19 2.62 15.27
CA LYS A 348 -19.79 3.03 15.28
C LYS A 348 -19.38 3.58 16.64
N ILE A 349 -20.20 4.49 17.19
CA ILE A 349 -19.96 5.07 18.51
C ILE A 349 -19.98 3.99 19.58
N ALA A 350 -21.02 3.16 19.64
CA ALA A 350 -21.12 2.09 20.63
C ALA A 350 -19.94 1.10 20.54
N THR A 351 -19.51 0.75 19.32
CA THR A 351 -18.33 -0.10 19.10
C THR A 351 -17.07 0.53 19.68
N ILE A 352 -16.84 1.83 19.44
CA ILE A 352 -15.65 2.53 19.97
C ILE A 352 -15.69 2.60 21.49
N GLU A 353 -16.88 2.85 22.10
CA GLU A 353 -17.04 2.85 23.55
C GLU A 353 -16.77 1.47 24.17
N ASN A 354 -17.27 0.40 23.54
CA ASN A 354 -16.98 -0.96 24.00
C ASN A 354 -15.48 -1.27 23.87
N CYS A 355 -14.83 -0.85 22.77
CA CYS A 355 -13.36 -1.00 22.62
C CYS A 355 -12.62 -0.23 23.71
N ARG A 356 -13.05 0.98 24.05
CA ARG A 356 -12.49 1.80 25.14
C ARG A 356 -12.62 1.08 26.47
N LYS A 357 -13.79 0.54 26.76
CA LYS A 357 -14.11 -0.17 28.00
C LYS A 357 -13.21 -1.39 28.22
N PHE A 358 -13.01 -2.21 27.18
CA PHE A 358 -12.21 -3.43 27.27
C PHE A 358 -10.73 -3.27 26.91
N GLY A 359 -10.32 -2.11 26.41
CA GLY A 359 -8.92 -1.81 26.08
C GLY A 359 -8.46 -2.33 24.71
N MET A 360 -9.41 -2.63 23.81
CA MET A 360 -9.12 -2.89 22.40
C MET A 360 -8.79 -1.59 21.68
N LYS A 361 -8.05 -1.68 20.56
CA LYS A 361 -7.72 -0.54 19.71
C LYS A 361 -8.59 -0.54 18.46
N VAL A 362 -8.82 0.66 17.93
CA VAL A 362 -9.59 0.86 16.71
C VAL A 362 -8.71 1.56 15.67
N CYS A 363 -8.70 1.03 14.46
CA CYS A 363 -8.27 1.71 13.26
C CYS A 363 -9.53 2.04 12.45
N LEU A 364 -9.77 3.32 12.19
CA LEU A 364 -10.89 3.76 11.34
C LEU A 364 -10.55 3.48 9.87
N VAL A 365 -11.52 2.96 9.12
CA VAL A 365 -11.30 2.52 7.73
C VAL A 365 -12.37 3.14 6.83
N PRO A 366 -12.18 4.39 6.42
CA PRO A 366 -13.06 5.02 5.45
C PRO A 366 -12.71 4.61 4.02
N THR A 367 -13.72 4.21 3.26
CA THR A 367 -13.64 4.15 1.79
C THR A 367 -13.98 5.53 1.26
N ILE A 368 -13.01 6.18 0.61
CA ILE A 368 -13.19 7.54 0.08
C ILE A 368 -13.50 7.49 -1.41
N ILE A 369 -14.61 8.08 -1.77
CA ILE A 369 -15.14 8.18 -3.12
C ILE A 369 -15.27 9.66 -3.47
N ARG A 370 -14.61 10.09 -4.54
CA ARG A 370 -14.65 11.48 -4.97
C ARG A 370 -16.10 11.94 -5.22
N GLY A 371 -16.46 13.11 -4.70
CA GLY A 371 -17.78 13.70 -4.83
C GLY A 371 -18.89 13.06 -4.00
N GLU A 372 -18.58 11.98 -3.24
CA GLU A 372 -19.56 11.33 -2.35
C GLU A 372 -19.28 11.57 -0.87
N ASN A 373 -18.03 11.37 -0.45
CA ASN A 373 -17.61 11.52 0.94
C ASN A 373 -16.16 11.99 1.13
N ASP A 374 -15.52 12.53 0.10
CA ASP A 374 -14.20 13.14 0.19
C ASP A 374 -14.19 14.36 1.12
N ASP A 375 -15.33 15.06 1.29
CA ASP A 375 -15.52 16.09 2.31
C ASP A 375 -15.41 15.57 3.76
N GLN A 376 -15.45 14.25 3.96
CA GLN A 376 -15.36 13.64 5.29
C GLN A 376 -13.92 13.42 5.77
N VAL A 377 -12.90 13.54 4.91
CA VAL A 377 -11.50 13.25 5.27
C VAL A 377 -11.07 14.05 6.50
N ALA A 378 -11.31 15.36 6.50
CA ALA A 378 -10.98 16.24 7.63
C ALA A 378 -11.79 15.89 8.90
N LYS A 379 -13.10 15.66 8.75
CA LYS A 379 -14.00 15.36 9.88
C LYS A 379 -13.67 14.02 10.54
N ILE A 380 -13.23 13.03 9.76
CA ILE A 380 -12.77 11.73 10.26
C ILE A 380 -11.46 11.89 11.04
N LEU A 381 -10.54 12.74 10.56
CA LEU A 381 -9.30 13.06 11.26
C LEU A 381 -9.60 13.72 12.62
N GLU A 382 -10.48 14.72 12.67
CA GLU A 382 -10.93 15.37 13.90
C GLU A 382 -11.57 14.36 14.86
N PHE A 383 -12.48 13.51 14.37
CA PHE A 383 -13.10 12.46 15.16
C PHE A 383 -12.08 11.49 15.75
N ALA A 384 -11.04 11.13 14.99
CA ALA A 384 -9.97 10.25 15.49
C ALA A 384 -9.13 10.94 16.58
N VAL A 385 -8.86 12.23 16.46
CA VAL A 385 -8.18 13.05 17.48
C VAL A 385 -9.01 13.12 18.75
N ASP A 386 -10.32 13.26 18.64
CA ASP A 386 -11.23 13.28 19.79
C ASP A 386 -11.26 11.95 20.53
N ASN A 387 -11.07 10.85 19.84
CA ASN A 387 -11.07 9.49 20.36
C ASN A 387 -9.68 8.84 20.42
N ILE A 388 -8.62 9.66 20.51
CA ILE A 388 -7.20 9.23 20.45
C ILE A 388 -6.79 8.24 21.55
N ASP A 389 -7.56 8.08 22.59
CA ASP A 389 -7.35 7.08 23.64
C ASP A 389 -7.64 5.66 23.15
N THR A 390 -8.53 5.51 22.20
CA THR A 390 -9.01 4.24 21.65
C THR A 390 -8.65 4.09 20.18
N VAL A 391 -8.83 5.16 19.38
CA VAL A 391 -8.47 5.20 17.97
C VAL A 391 -6.95 5.40 17.82
N SER A 392 -6.28 4.40 17.26
CA SER A 392 -4.82 4.39 17.08
C SER A 392 -4.38 4.83 15.69
N GLY A 393 -5.29 4.87 14.73
CA GLY A 393 -4.99 5.26 13.35
C GLY A 393 -6.22 5.31 12.47
N ILE A 394 -6.00 5.87 11.29
CA ILE A 394 -6.96 5.90 10.19
C ILE A 394 -6.28 5.32 8.97
N SER A 395 -6.92 4.34 8.35
CA SER A 395 -6.51 3.74 7.07
C SER A 395 -7.52 4.14 6.02
N TYR A 396 -7.33 5.31 5.44
CA TYR A 396 -8.15 5.77 4.33
C TYR A 396 -7.95 4.85 3.13
N GLN A 397 -9.03 4.48 2.48
CA GLN A 397 -9.02 3.63 1.30
C GLN A 397 -9.59 4.40 0.11
N PRO A 398 -8.74 5.01 -0.73
CA PRO A 398 -9.20 5.43 -2.05
C PRO A 398 -9.98 4.30 -2.70
N VAL A 399 -11.16 4.60 -3.22
CA VAL A 399 -12.06 3.59 -3.77
C VAL A 399 -11.39 2.77 -4.86
N SER A 400 -11.48 1.45 -4.74
CA SER A 400 -11.08 0.49 -5.77
C SER A 400 -12.31 0.05 -6.55
N PHE A 401 -12.24 0.12 -7.86
CA PHE A 401 -13.32 -0.30 -8.75
C PHE A 401 -13.32 -1.82 -8.92
N THR A 402 -13.66 -2.49 -7.82
CA THR A 402 -13.68 -3.95 -7.68
C THR A 402 -14.90 -4.36 -6.85
N GLY A 403 -15.47 -5.52 -7.16
CA GLY A 403 -16.67 -6.02 -6.49
C GLY A 403 -17.94 -5.30 -6.96
N ARG A 404 -18.75 -4.81 -6.02
CA ARG A 404 -19.99 -4.09 -6.32
C ARG A 404 -19.73 -2.59 -6.27
N ILE A 405 -19.61 -1.97 -7.43
CA ILE A 405 -19.47 -0.54 -7.66
C ILE A 405 -19.78 -0.25 -9.12
N ASP A 406 -20.33 0.92 -9.42
CA ASP A 406 -20.61 1.32 -10.82
C ASP A 406 -19.29 1.68 -11.52
N MET A 407 -18.94 0.90 -12.55
CA MET A 407 -17.71 1.07 -13.33
C MET A 407 -17.82 2.26 -14.32
N HIS A 408 -19.02 2.68 -14.70
CA HIS A 408 -19.23 3.81 -15.61
C HIS A 408 -18.85 5.15 -14.96
N GLU A 409 -18.75 5.21 -13.65
CA GLU A 409 -18.39 6.40 -12.88
C GLU A 409 -16.90 6.49 -12.53
N LEU A 410 -16.06 5.63 -13.11
CA LEU A 410 -14.63 5.54 -12.79
C LEU A 410 -13.94 6.91 -12.78
N ASP A 411 -13.99 7.63 -13.91
CA ASP A 411 -13.26 8.90 -14.08
C ASP A 411 -13.73 9.97 -13.09
N ALA A 412 -15.04 10.03 -12.82
CA ALA A 412 -15.64 11.00 -11.90
C ALA A 412 -15.33 10.68 -10.44
N LYS A 413 -15.35 9.41 -10.07
CA LYS A 413 -15.29 8.96 -8.68
C LYS A 413 -13.90 8.47 -8.23
N ARG A 414 -12.92 8.38 -9.14
CA ARG A 414 -11.55 8.01 -8.79
C ARG A 414 -10.94 9.03 -7.82
N TYR A 415 -10.65 8.61 -6.62
CA TYR A 415 -9.90 9.32 -5.60
C TYR A 415 -8.50 8.71 -5.49
N THR A 416 -7.46 9.52 -5.39
CA THR A 416 -6.06 9.04 -5.36
C THR A 416 -5.37 9.31 -4.03
N VAL A 417 -4.24 8.67 -3.78
CA VAL A 417 -3.45 8.95 -2.57
C VAL A 417 -2.83 10.35 -2.57
N GLY A 418 -2.65 10.98 -3.75
CA GLY A 418 -2.27 12.38 -3.86
C GLY A 418 -3.38 13.30 -3.37
N ASP A 419 -4.64 13.05 -3.79
CA ASP A 419 -5.81 13.79 -3.28
C ASP A 419 -5.87 13.72 -1.75
N LEU A 420 -5.69 12.50 -1.20
CA LEU A 420 -5.70 12.29 0.25
C LEU A 420 -4.61 13.08 0.98
N ALA A 421 -3.39 13.12 0.43
CA ALA A 421 -2.30 13.89 1.03
C ALA A 421 -2.65 15.39 1.10
N HIS A 422 -3.25 15.95 0.05
CA HIS A 422 -3.71 17.33 0.04
C HIS A 422 -4.86 17.60 1.02
N ASP A 423 -5.86 16.71 1.07
CA ASP A 423 -7.00 16.88 1.99
C ASP A 423 -6.56 16.78 3.46
N LEU A 424 -5.68 15.82 3.78
CA LEU A 424 -5.10 15.71 5.12
C LEU A 424 -4.18 16.88 5.47
N ALA A 425 -3.39 17.36 4.52
CA ALA A 425 -2.53 18.53 4.70
C ALA A 425 -3.37 19.78 5.03
N LYS A 426 -4.44 20.01 4.26
CA LYS A 426 -5.39 21.11 4.50
C LYS A 426 -6.05 21.02 5.87
N ALA A 427 -6.42 19.81 6.32
CA ALA A 427 -7.07 19.58 7.60
C ALA A 427 -6.14 19.73 8.81
N SER A 428 -4.86 19.39 8.67
CA SER A 428 -3.90 19.29 9.78
C SER A 428 -2.86 20.41 9.82
N GLY A 429 -2.75 21.24 8.77
CA GLY A 429 -1.68 22.20 8.60
C GLY A 429 -0.33 21.57 8.19
N ALA A 430 -0.35 20.30 7.77
CA ALA A 430 0.80 19.62 7.19
C ALA A 430 1.09 20.12 5.77
N ASP A 431 2.23 19.71 5.23
CA ASP A 431 2.59 19.93 3.82
C ASP A 431 2.40 18.63 3.04
N PRO A 432 1.66 18.62 1.92
CA PRO A 432 1.31 17.39 1.21
C PRO A 432 2.52 16.69 0.59
N ILE A 433 3.58 17.42 0.30
CA ILE A 433 4.81 16.86 -0.28
C ILE A 433 5.82 16.52 0.81
N ARG A 434 6.05 17.41 1.78
CA ARG A 434 7.06 17.22 2.83
C ARG A 434 6.66 16.13 3.83
N ASP A 435 5.39 16.11 4.26
CA ASP A 435 4.99 15.41 5.48
C ASP A 435 4.40 14.01 5.25
N PHE A 436 4.17 13.62 3.99
CA PHE A 436 3.65 12.30 3.66
C PHE A 436 4.71 11.43 3.01
N PHE A 437 4.72 10.14 3.36
CA PHE A 437 5.74 9.18 2.95
C PHE A 437 5.12 7.84 2.57
N PRO A 438 5.74 7.09 1.64
CA PRO A 438 5.28 5.74 1.34
C PRO A 438 5.53 4.83 2.55
N LEU A 439 4.70 3.81 2.73
CA LEU A 439 4.76 2.92 3.88
C LEU A 439 6.13 2.22 4.02
N ASN A 440 6.79 1.89 2.90
CA ASN A 440 8.11 1.27 2.90
C ASN A 440 9.22 2.20 3.43
N TYR A 441 8.91 3.47 3.65
CA TYR A 441 9.82 4.41 4.29
C TYR A 441 10.13 4.06 5.75
N THR A 442 9.30 3.21 6.38
CA THR A 442 9.51 2.71 7.74
C THR A 442 10.55 1.57 7.84
N VAL A 443 11.03 1.04 6.72
CA VAL A 443 11.98 -0.08 6.67
C VAL A 443 13.26 0.20 7.47
N PRO A 444 13.95 1.35 7.34
CA PRO A 444 15.16 1.63 8.13
C PRO A 444 14.93 1.58 9.64
N PHE A 445 13.74 1.97 10.09
CA PHE A 445 13.39 1.87 11.50
C PHE A 445 13.26 0.41 11.96
N SER A 446 12.64 -0.45 11.15
CA SER A 446 12.53 -1.88 11.42
C SER A 446 13.90 -2.57 11.39
N GLU A 447 14.79 -2.18 10.49
CA GLU A 447 16.16 -2.69 10.42
C GLU A 447 16.95 -2.36 11.69
N ILE A 448 16.90 -1.10 12.15
CA ILE A 448 17.54 -0.69 13.40
C ILE A 448 17.01 -1.47 14.60
N ILE A 449 15.70 -1.66 14.69
CA ILE A 449 15.11 -2.48 15.76
C ILE A 449 15.59 -3.94 15.67
N SER A 450 15.73 -4.47 14.46
CA SER A 450 16.22 -5.84 14.25
C SER A 450 17.64 -6.03 14.81
N VAL A 451 18.55 -5.11 14.49
CA VAL A 451 19.94 -5.21 15.00
C VAL A 451 20.04 -4.92 16.49
N ILE A 452 19.19 -4.06 17.05
CA ILE A 452 19.11 -3.82 18.51
C ILE A 452 18.65 -5.08 19.23
N CYS A 453 17.60 -5.73 18.73
CA CYS A 453 17.02 -6.94 19.32
C CYS A 453 17.84 -8.20 19.01
N GLY A 454 18.63 -8.18 17.94
CA GLY A 454 19.38 -9.33 17.43
C GLY A 454 18.48 -10.43 16.86
N MET A 455 17.32 -10.05 16.35
CA MET A 455 16.40 -10.94 15.65
C MET A 455 15.67 -10.14 14.56
N PRO A 456 15.38 -10.75 13.41
CA PRO A 456 14.64 -10.10 12.34
C PRO A 456 13.30 -9.56 12.85
N LYS A 457 13.01 -8.32 12.51
CA LYS A 457 11.70 -7.68 12.72
C LYS A 457 10.99 -7.52 11.39
N ILE A 458 9.68 -7.45 11.46
CA ILE A 458 8.83 -7.24 10.28
C ILE A 458 9.24 -5.94 9.60
N GLN A 459 9.46 -6.02 8.30
CA GLN A 459 9.70 -4.90 7.41
C GLN A 459 8.55 -4.76 6.44
N THR A 460 8.25 -3.53 6.02
CA THR A 460 7.17 -3.22 5.08
C THR A 460 7.71 -2.81 3.69
N PRO A 461 8.38 -3.70 2.95
CA PRO A 461 9.02 -3.37 1.68
C PRO A 461 8.03 -3.29 0.51
N CYS A 462 6.77 -2.95 0.76
CA CYS A 462 5.75 -2.83 -0.28
C CYS A 462 6.13 -1.77 -1.33
N HIS A 463 5.49 -1.85 -2.49
CA HIS A 463 5.69 -0.84 -3.52
C HIS A 463 5.26 0.56 -3.00
N PRO A 464 5.98 1.65 -3.34
CA PRO A 464 5.67 2.99 -2.85
C PRO A 464 4.24 3.45 -3.20
N ASP A 465 3.69 3.01 -4.34
CA ASP A 465 2.33 3.37 -4.75
C ASP A 465 1.23 2.59 -4.00
N CYS A 466 1.59 1.66 -3.10
CA CYS A 466 0.60 0.86 -2.36
C CYS A 466 0.00 1.61 -1.17
N ALA A 467 0.79 2.43 -0.50
CA ALA A 467 0.31 3.19 0.65
C ALA A 467 1.22 4.38 0.91
N ASN A 468 0.61 5.48 1.32
CA ASN A 468 1.31 6.64 1.85
C ASN A 468 0.63 7.17 3.11
N GLY A 469 1.33 7.95 3.90
CA GLY A 469 0.75 8.53 5.09
C GLY A 469 1.77 9.24 5.96
N THR A 470 1.29 9.67 7.11
CA THR A 470 2.11 10.30 8.14
C THR A 470 1.67 9.88 9.53
N TYR A 471 2.57 9.99 10.48
CA TYR A 471 2.23 9.97 11.90
C TYR A 471 2.11 11.40 12.40
N PHE A 472 1.09 11.66 13.18
CA PHE A 472 0.93 12.90 13.93
C PHE A 472 1.27 12.69 15.40
N TRP A 473 1.97 13.64 15.98
CA TRP A 473 1.96 13.88 17.40
C TRP A 473 0.70 14.68 17.74
N VAL A 474 -0.13 14.13 18.60
CA VAL A 474 -1.34 14.78 19.09
C VAL A 474 -1.06 15.31 20.49
N SER A 475 -1.06 16.63 20.63
CA SER A 475 -0.85 17.28 21.91
C SER A 475 -2.03 17.09 22.87
N PRO A 476 -1.86 17.37 24.17
CA PRO A 476 -2.96 17.32 25.13
C PRO A 476 -4.14 18.26 24.81
N ASP A 477 -3.87 19.36 24.10
CA ASP A 477 -4.88 20.30 23.58
C ASP A 477 -5.35 19.95 22.16
N LYS A 478 -5.13 18.69 21.73
CA LYS A 478 -5.60 18.09 20.47
C LYS A 478 -5.05 18.72 19.19
N LYS A 479 -3.93 19.43 19.25
CA LYS A 479 -3.24 19.92 18.06
C LYS A 479 -2.41 18.82 17.41
N LEU A 480 -2.35 18.86 16.10
CA LEU A 480 -1.63 17.90 15.26
C LEU A 480 -0.27 18.46 14.86
N TYR A 481 0.76 17.64 15.00
CA TYR A 481 2.13 17.97 14.55
C TYR A 481 2.66 16.78 13.74
N PRO A 482 2.84 16.93 12.42
CA PRO A 482 3.39 15.86 11.59
C PRO A 482 4.76 15.42 12.09
N PHE A 483 5.02 14.12 12.08
CA PHE A 483 6.30 13.56 12.50
C PHE A 483 7.48 14.16 11.70
N PRO A 484 7.37 14.35 10.37
CA PRO A 484 8.42 14.96 9.55
C PRO A 484 8.65 16.43 9.84
N MET A 485 7.70 17.12 10.43
CA MET A 485 7.90 18.50 10.89
C MET A 485 8.93 18.58 12.03
N VAL A 486 8.92 17.56 12.90
CA VAL A 486 9.74 17.52 14.13
C VAL A 486 11.11 16.89 13.92
N PHE A 487 11.25 16.12 12.83
CA PHE A 487 12.50 15.47 12.43
C PHE A 487 12.82 15.68 10.96
N ASP A 488 14.09 15.83 10.64
CA ASP A 488 14.56 15.64 9.27
C ASP A 488 14.63 14.14 8.97
N LEU A 489 13.49 13.57 8.55
CA LEU A 489 13.35 12.11 8.41
C LEU A 489 14.24 11.53 7.31
N GLU A 490 14.39 12.21 6.17
CA GLU A 490 15.13 11.68 5.04
C GLU A 490 16.60 11.40 5.38
N PRO A 491 17.38 12.38 5.83
CA PRO A 491 18.75 12.11 6.23
C PRO A 491 18.84 11.18 7.43
N MET A 492 17.89 11.26 8.38
CA MET A 492 17.86 10.39 9.56
C MET A 492 17.72 8.93 9.16
N PHE A 493 16.74 8.61 8.34
CA PHE A 493 16.49 7.23 7.91
C PHE A 493 17.60 6.70 7.01
N GLY A 494 18.20 7.56 6.17
CA GLY A 494 19.38 7.19 5.40
C GLY A 494 20.57 6.80 6.29
N GLU A 495 20.85 7.56 7.35
CA GLU A 495 21.93 7.23 8.29
C GLU A 495 21.62 5.99 9.13
N LEU A 496 20.37 5.81 9.57
CA LEU A 496 19.92 4.62 10.28
C LEU A 496 20.03 3.36 9.41
N HIS A 497 19.61 3.43 8.14
CA HIS A 497 19.73 2.33 7.18
C HIS A 497 21.19 1.91 6.99
N ARG A 498 22.09 2.87 6.72
CA ARG A 498 23.52 2.58 6.58
C ARG A 498 24.10 1.93 7.83
N LEU A 499 23.72 2.40 9.02
CA LEU A 499 24.19 1.81 10.27
C LEU A 499 23.64 0.38 10.46
N ALA A 500 22.37 0.15 10.17
CA ALA A 500 21.75 -1.17 10.25
C ALA A 500 22.46 -2.17 9.31
N LYS A 501 22.64 -1.79 8.04
CA LYS A 501 23.32 -2.63 7.05
C LYS A 501 24.76 -2.95 7.44
N LYS A 502 25.50 -1.97 7.99
CA LYS A 502 26.84 -2.21 8.51
C LYS A 502 26.85 -3.26 9.63
N LEU A 503 25.90 -3.19 10.58
CA LEU A 503 25.81 -4.14 11.69
C LEU A 503 25.37 -5.53 11.21
N GLU A 504 24.44 -5.60 10.26
CA GLU A 504 24.02 -6.85 9.61
C GLU A 504 25.19 -7.55 8.89
N THR A 505 25.97 -6.80 8.10
CA THR A 505 27.14 -7.32 7.38
C THR A 505 28.20 -7.85 8.36
N GLN A 506 28.32 -7.25 9.54
CA GLN A 506 29.20 -7.72 10.62
C GLN A 506 28.64 -8.94 11.38
N GLY A 507 27.42 -9.37 11.08
CA GLY A 507 26.76 -10.52 11.73
C GLY A 507 26.55 -10.35 13.24
N ARG A 508 26.46 -9.10 13.74
CA ARG A 508 26.41 -8.83 15.18
C ARG A 508 25.25 -7.94 15.59
N LYS A 509 24.84 -8.11 16.82
CA LYS A 509 23.87 -7.21 17.48
C LYS A 509 24.49 -5.85 17.76
N ALA A 510 23.63 -4.84 17.89
CA ALA A 510 24.03 -3.51 18.35
C ALA A 510 24.60 -3.56 19.77
N THR A 511 25.83 -3.07 19.94
CA THR A 511 26.49 -2.87 21.23
C THR A 511 25.89 -1.67 21.97
N PHE A 512 26.34 -1.43 23.19
CA PHE A 512 25.99 -0.22 23.94
C PHE A 512 26.36 1.07 23.18
N PHE A 513 27.55 1.10 22.59
CA PHE A 513 28.00 2.27 21.79
C PHE A 513 27.19 2.47 20.51
N ASP A 514 26.79 1.38 19.83
CA ASP A 514 25.89 1.48 18.69
C ASP A 514 24.52 2.05 19.09
N LYS A 515 23.98 1.65 20.24
CA LYS A 515 22.73 2.19 20.79
C LYS A 515 22.84 3.68 21.14
N LEU A 516 23.97 4.11 21.70
CA LEU A 516 24.26 5.53 21.94
C LEU A 516 24.31 6.30 20.61
N LYS A 517 24.96 5.74 19.59
CA LYS A 517 25.02 6.33 18.25
C LYS A 517 23.63 6.44 17.63
N ILE A 518 22.80 5.42 17.76
CA ILE A 518 21.40 5.47 17.30
C ILE A 518 20.64 6.59 18.01
N GLY A 519 20.75 6.70 19.34
CA GLY A 519 20.13 7.78 20.11
C GLY A 519 20.62 9.17 19.66
N TRP A 520 21.94 9.28 19.39
CA TRP A 520 22.52 10.52 18.87
C TRP A 520 21.99 10.87 17.46
N LEU A 521 21.79 9.90 16.57
CA LEU A 521 21.20 10.14 15.26
C LEU A 521 19.77 10.71 15.36
N PHE A 522 18.95 10.17 16.24
CA PHE A 522 17.64 10.75 16.52
C PHE A 522 17.74 12.19 17.05
N TYR A 523 18.67 12.45 17.98
CA TYR A 523 18.89 13.80 18.52
C TYR A 523 19.41 14.79 17.47
N LYS A 524 20.35 14.35 16.63
CA LYS A 524 20.95 15.14 15.54
C LYS A 524 19.91 15.66 14.56
N HIS A 525 18.91 14.83 14.26
CA HIS A 525 17.86 15.15 13.28
C HIS A 525 16.58 15.69 13.90
N PHE A 526 16.54 15.82 15.23
CA PHE A 526 15.43 16.50 15.91
C PHE A 526 15.46 18.00 15.66
N ARG A 527 14.32 18.59 15.38
CA ARG A 527 14.14 20.02 15.05
C ARG A 527 13.35 20.74 16.15
N PRO A 528 14.03 21.18 17.22
CA PRO A 528 13.37 21.88 18.32
C PRO A 528 12.78 23.23 17.91
N ASP A 529 13.33 23.86 16.85
CA ASP A 529 12.82 25.09 16.26
C ASP A 529 11.45 24.96 15.59
N ARG A 530 11.11 23.74 15.15
CA ARG A 530 9.81 23.42 14.53
C ARG A 530 8.87 22.68 15.48
N ALA A 531 9.40 22.10 16.55
CA ALA A 531 8.63 21.37 17.53
C ALA A 531 7.87 22.33 18.48
N PRO A 532 6.71 21.91 19.04
CA PRO A 532 6.10 22.60 20.15
C PRO A 532 7.09 22.77 21.31
N LYS A 533 7.09 23.95 21.98
CA LYS A 533 8.06 24.26 23.05
C LYS A 533 8.09 23.23 24.18
N ASP A 534 6.99 22.57 24.44
CA ASP A 534 6.85 21.54 25.47
C ASP A 534 7.14 20.11 24.95
N LEU A 535 7.27 19.89 23.63
CA LEU A 535 7.67 18.62 23.05
C LEU A 535 9.20 18.51 22.99
N THR A 536 9.78 18.29 24.16
CA THR A 536 11.25 18.09 24.25
C THR A 536 11.65 16.72 23.71
N PHE A 537 12.91 16.57 23.28
CA PHE A 537 13.46 15.29 22.81
C PHE A 537 13.21 14.14 23.82
N TYR A 538 13.35 14.40 25.12
CA TYR A 538 13.08 13.41 26.16
C TYR A 538 11.61 12.95 26.16
N ARG A 539 10.64 13.88 26.08
CA ARG A 539 9.21 13.54 26.01
C ARG A 539 8.87 12.74 24.76
N LEU A 540 9.52 13.08 23.66
CA LEU A 540 9.37 12.39 22.38
C LEU A 540 9.87 10.95 22.44
N VAL A 541 11.08 10.70 22.97
CA VAL A 541 11.62 9.34 23.18
C VAL A 541 10.71 8.53 24.08
N ARG A 542 10.19 9.14 25.14
CA ARG A 542 9.25 8.46 26.05
C ARG A 542 7.92 8.10 25.38
N SER A 543 7.41 8.94 24.49
CA SER A 543 6.20 8.64 23.71
C SER A 543 6.44 7.50 22.72
N LEU A 544 7.59 7.47 22.06
CA LEU A 544 8.00 6.36 21.15
C LEU A 544 8.18 5.04 21.91
N GLN A 545 8.74 5.08 23.11
CA GLN A 545 8.83 3.89 23.97
C GLN A 545 7.45 3.34 24.35
N GLY A 546 6.46 4.21 24.52
CA GLY A 546 5.06 3.82 24.74
C GLY A 546 4.43 3.08 23.57
N MET A 547 4.84 3.38 22.34
CA MET A 547 4.39 2.65 21.13
C MET A 547 4.95 1.21 21.08
N VAL A 548 6.18 1.02 21.54
CA VAL A 548 6.90 -0.27 21.46
C VAL A 548 6.59 -1.15 22.68
N ASN A 549 6.34 -0.54 23.83
CA ASN A 549 6.18 -1.27 25.09
C ASN A 549 4.75 -1.12 25.64
N LYS A 550 3.93 -2.16 25.46
CA LYS A 550 2.52 -2.22 25.93
C LYS A 550 2.34 -1.91 27.43
N LYS A 551 3.39 -2.06 28.26
CA LYS A 551 3.34 -1.76 29.70
C LYS A 551 3.47 -0.27 30.00
N VAL A 552 4.13 0.51 29.16
CA VAL A 552 4.35 1.96 29.35
C VAL A 552 3.15 2.79 28.89
N GLY A 553 2.36 2.30 27.92
CA GLY A 553 1.22 3.02 27.33
C GLY A 553 -0.08 3.01 28.15
N ARG A 554 -0.15 2.28 29.27
CA ARG A 554 -1.36 2.18 30.11
C ARG A 554 -1.51 3.25 31.17
N GLY A 555 -0.54 4.14 31.35
CA GLY A 555 -0.65 5.27 32.26
C GLY A 555 -1.34 6.44 31.57
N SER A 556 -2.57 6.71 31.93
CA SER A 556 -3.37 7.87 31.48
C SER A 556 -2.86 9.19 32.07
N ASN A 557 -1.62 9.59 31.74
CA ASN A 557 -1.21 10.96 32.03
C ASN A 557 -1.76 11.85 30.92
N ALA A 558 -2.81 12.59 31.21
CA ALA A 558 -3.46 13.58 30.34
C ALA A 558 -2.51 14.66 29.77
N LYS A 559 -1.25 14.66 30.16
CA LYS A 559 -0.21 15.62 29.76
C LYS A 559 0.81 15.05 28.76
N THR A 560 0.61 13.85 28.21
CA THR A 560 1.55 13.23 27.25
C THR A 560 1.01 13.31 25.84
N TYR A 561 1.91 13.64 24.90
CA TYR A 561 1.62 13.52 23.47
C TYR A 561 1.25 12.08 23.12
N LYS A 562 0.22 11.92 22.32
CA LYS A 562 -0.19 10.63 21.74
C LYS A 562 0.18 10.61 20.27
N THR A 563 0.16 9.44 19.65
CA THR A 563 0.44 9.29 18.23
C THR A 563 -0.78 8.79 17.49
N LEU A 564 -1.03 9.37 16.32
CA LEU A 564 -2.10 8.98 15.41
C LEU A 564 -1.51 8.72 14.02
N LEU A 565 -1.73 7.52 13.49
CA LEU A 565 -1.42 7.22 12.09
C LEU A 565 -2.56 7.73 11.20
N ALA A 566 -2.25 8.51 10.17
CA ALA A 566 -3.17 8.80 9.08
C ALA A 566 -2.52 8.36 7.77
N ALA A 567 -3.03 7.30 7.18
CA ALA A 567 -2.45 6.69 5.98
C ALA A 567 -3.51 6.33 4.96
N GLY A 568 -3.14 6.40 3.68
CA GLY A 568 -3.92 5.93 2.55
C GLY A 568 -3.43 4.59 2.07
N MET A 569 -4.35 3.63 1.90
CA MET A 569 -4.09 2.31 1.31
C MET A 569 -4.71 2.25 -0.08
N HIS A 570 -3.88 2.34 -1.11
CA HIS A 570 -4.32 2.33 -2.49
C HIS A 570 -4.39 0.90 -3.03
N PHE A 571 -5.49 0.21 -2.76
CA PHE A 571 -5.74 -1.10 -3.37
C PHE A 571 -5.98 -0.95 -4.87
N GLN A 572 -5.40 -1.87 -5.63
CA GLN A 572 -5.54 -1.88 -7.08
C GLN A 572 -6.90 -2.47 -7.50
N ASP A 573 -7.35 -2.04 -8.65
CA ASP A 573 -8.36 -2.71 -9.47
C ASP A 573 -7.79 -3.01 -10.86
N ARG A 574 -8.58 -3.55 -11.76
CA ARG A 574 -8.10 -3.94 -13.09
C ARG A 574 -7.71 -2.74 -13.96
N TYR A 575 -8.24 -1.54 -13.68
CA TYR A 575 -7.92 -0.33 -14.45
C TYR A 575 -6.53 0.21 -14.14
N ASN A 576 -6.10 0.14 -12.87
CA ASN A 576 -4.80 0.65 -12.40
C ASN A 576 -3.83 -0.45 -11.94
N PHE A 577 -4.03 -1.68 -12.40
CA PHE A 577 -3.21 -2.82 -12.00
C PHE A 577 -1.76 -2.66 -12.45
N ASP A 578 -0.83 -2.93 -11.55
CA ASP A 578 0.62 -2.94 -11.80
C ASP A 578 1.21 -4.21 -11.17
N VAL A 579 1.80 -5.06 -12.01
CA VAL A 579 2.38 -6.35 -11.62
C VAL A 579 3.54 -6.16 -10.63
N GLN A 580 4.30 -5.07 -10.73
CA GLN A 580 5.41 -4.80 -9.81
C GLN A 580 4.90 -4.53 -8.36
N ARG A 581 3.73 -3.91 -8.24
CA ARG A 581 3.07 -3.74 -6.95
C ARG A 581 2.67 -5.09 -6.35
N ILE A 582 2.21 -6.03 -7.20
CA ILE A 582 1.85 -7.39 -6.77
C ILE A 582 3.07 -8.15 -6.25
N LYS A 583 4.17 -8.12 -6.99
CA LYS A 583 5.42 -8.80 -6.59
C LYS A 583 5.97 -8.31 -5.24
N ARG A 584 5.61 -7.10 -4.83
CA ARG A 584 6.02 -6.47 -3.56
C ARG A 584 4.88 -6.34 -2.56
N CYS A 585 3.77 -7.04 -2.75
CA CYS A 585 2.65 -6.99 -1.83
C CYS A 585 3.03 -7.61 -0.48
N VAL A 586 2.67 -6.95 0.61
CA VAL A 586 2.92 -7.39 2.00
C VAL A 586 1.64 -7.79 2.73
N ILE A 587 0.48 -7.57 2.09
CA ILE A 587 -0.84 -7.94 2.59
C ILE A 587 -1.35 -9.12 1.76
N HIS A 588 -1.62 -10.24 2.40
CA HIS A 588 -2.01 -11.46 1.71
C HIS A 588 -3.37 -11.98 2.19
N TYR A 589 -4.00 -12.80 1.36
CA TYR A 589 -5.08 -13.69 1.77
C TYR A 589 -4.53 -15.10 1.97
N SER A 590 -4.78 -15.70 3.13
CA SER A 590 -4.61 -17.13 3.31
C SER A 590 -5.93 -17.81 3.03
N THR A 591 -5.93 -18.77 2.11
CA THR A 591 -7.09 -19.50 1.62
C THR A 591 -6.85 -21.01 1.73
N PRO A 592 -7.82 -21.87 1.54
CA PRO A 592 -7.58 -23.31 1.48
C PRO A 592 -6.55 -23.71 0.41
N GLU A 593 -6.49 -22.98 -0.72
CA GLU A 593 -5.59 -23.25 -1.84
C GLU A 593 -4.18 -22.66 -1.70
N GLY A 594 -3.96 -21.73 -0.76
CA GLY A 594 -2.64 -21.09 -0.61
C GLY A 594 -2.72 -19.66 -0.12
N ILE A 595 -1.59 -18.94 -0.27
CA ILE A 595 -1.46 -17.54 0.14
C ILE A 595 -1.36 -16.69 -1.12
N PHE A 596 -2.25 -15.69 -1.27
CA PHE A 596 -2.35 -14.82 -2.43
C PHE A 596 -2.18 -13.34 -2.04
N PRO A 597 -1.47 -12.52 -2.83
CA PRO A 597 -1.45 -11.07 -2.63
C PRO A 597 -2.87 -10.48 -2.67
N PHE A 598 -3.12 -9.50 -1.81
CA PHE A 598 -4.44 -8.91 -1.62
C PHE A 598 -5.12 -8.48 -2.93
N CYS A 599 -4.41 -7.68 -3.75
CA CYS A 599 -4.97 -7.18 -4.99
C CYS A 599 -5.15 -8.30 -6.04
N THR A 600 -4.24 -9.28 -6.11
CA THR A 600 -4.41 -10.43 -7.01
C THR A 600 -5.64 -11.26 -6.65
N TYR A 601 -5.84 -11.52 -5.38
CA TYR A 601 -6.99 -12.29 -4.91
C TYR A 601 -8.32 -11.63 -5.25
N ASN A 602 -8.41 -10.31 -5.10
CA ASN A 602 -9.66 -9.56 -5.22
C ASN A 602 -9.96 -9.07 -6.64
N CYS A 603 -8.97 -8.58 -7.39
CA CYS A 603 -9.17 -7.97 -8.70
C CYS A 603 -8.35 -8.62 -9.82
N GLY A 604 -7.51 -9.57 -9.51
CA GLY A 604 -6.72 -10.34 -10.48
C GLY A 604 -7.56 -11.37 -11.24
N PRO A 605 -6.91 -12.35 -11.87
CA PRO A 605 -7.57 -13.32 -12.71
C PRO A 605 -8.44 -14.30 -11.90
N SER A 606 -9.60 -13.83 -11.43
CA SER A 606 -10.71 -14.66 -10.89
C SER A 606 -10.39 -15.54 -9.67
N TYR A 607 -9.33 -15.28 -8.90
CA TYR A 607 -8.94 -16.14 -7.76
C TYR A 607 -10.02 -16.23 -6.69
N ARG A 608 -10.57 -15.11 -6.22
CA ARG A 608 -11.61 -15.12 -5.18
C ARG A 608 -12.83 -15.95 -5.58
N PRO A 609 -13.53 -15.69 -6.69
CA PRO A 609 -14.71 -16.45 -7.07
C PRO A 609 -14.40 -17.93 -7.32
N PHE A 610 -13.23 -18.24 -7.86
CA PHE A 610 -12.83 -19.60 -8.14
C PHE A 610 -12.63 -20.40 -6.84
N ILE A 611 -11.82 -19.87 -5.90
CA ILE A 611 -11.54 -20.54 -4.62
C ILE A 611 -12.81 -20.61 -3.77
N GLU A 612 -13.57 -19.52 -3.66
CA GLU A 612 -14.82 -19.54 -2.91
C GLU A 612 -15.79 -20.60 -3.45
N LYS A 613 -15.90 -20.76 -4.78
CA LYS A 613 -16.77 -21.74 -5.41
C LYS A 613 -16.32 -23.19 -5.14
N MET A 614 -15.00 -23.45 -5.13
CA MET A 614 -14.47 -24.79 -4.84
C MET A 614 -14.83 -25.27 -3.44
N TYR A 615 -14.87 -24.35 -2.47
CA TYR A 615 -15.14 -24.66 -1.07
C TYR A 615 -16.54 -24.23 -0.62
N ALA A 616 -17.40 -23.87 -1.57
CA ALA A 616 -18.74 -23.41 -1.28
C ALA A 616 -19.67 -24.55 -0.85
N LYS A 617 -20.49 -24.29 0.14
CA LYS A 617 -21.67 -25.13 0.45
C LYS A 617 -22.79 -24.77 -0.51
N LYS A 618 -23.44 -25.75 -1.08
CA LYS A 618 -24.66 -25.50 -1.86
C LYS A 618 -25.75 -24.96 -0.93
N LEU A 619 -26.29 -23.79 -1.28
CA LEU A 619 -27.46 -23.26 -0.59
C LEU A 619 -28.61 -24.25 -0.70
N ASN A 620 -29.17 -24.67 0.45
CA ASN A 620 -30.46 -25.36 0.46
C ASN A 620 -31.53 -24.26 0.67
N PRO A 621 -32.30 -23.90 -0.38
CA PRO A 621 -33.26 -22.79 -0.31
C PRO A 621 -34.35 -22.94 0.75
N LYS A 622 -34.48 -24.14 1.32
CA LYS A 622 -35.51 -24.48 2.31
C LYS A 622 -35.03 -24.48 3.76
N ALA A 623 -33.74 -24.35 4.01
CA ALA A 623 -33.18 -24.54 5.36
C ALA A 623 -32.63 -23.28 6.04
N GLU A 624 -32.46 -22.16 5.34
CA GLU A 624 -31.89 -20.96 5.93
C GLU A 624 -32.90 -19.80 5.86
N ASN A 625 -33.23 -19.23 7.02
CA ASN A 625 -33.94 -17.96 7.12
C ASN A 625 -33.08 -16.83 6.53
N ILE A 626 -33.14 -16.68 5.21
CA ILE A 626 -32.64 -15.48 4.53
C ILE A 626 -33.63 -14.36 4.90
N PRO A 627 -33.19 -13.24 5.47
CA PRO A 627 -34.08 -12.12 5.76
C PRO A 627 -34.88 -11.76 4.49
N ALA A 628 -36.19 -11.55 4.64
CA ALA A 628 -37.13 -11.38 3.53
C ALA A 628 -36.79 -10.19 2.59
N ASP A 629 -36.00 -9.24 3.07
CA ASP A 629 -35.47 -8.11 2.32
C ASP A 629 -34.35 -8.48 1.32
N VAL A 630 -33.71 -9.63 1.50
CA VAL A 630 -32.66 -10.14 0.58
C VAL A 630 -33.31 -10.94 -0.58
N GLN A 631 -34.49 -11.54 -0.35
CA GLN A 631 -35.19 -12.34 -1.38
C GLN A 631 -35.77 -11.51 -2.54
N ASN A 632 -35.96 -10.21 -2.36
CA ASN A 632 -36.62 -9.33 -3.35
C ASN A 632 -35.67 -8.43 -4.17
N SER A 633 -34.35 -8.55 -3.99
CA SER A 633 -33.41 -7.84 -4.86
C SER A 633 -33.24 -8.59 -6.17
N LYS A 634 -33.86 -8.08 -7.26
CA LYS A 634 -33.57 -8.56 -8.62
C LYS A 634 -32.07 -8.48 -8.88
N PRO A 635 -31.43 -9.56 -9.39
CA PRO A 635 -30.03 -9.50 -9.81
C PRO A 635 -29.90 -8.47 -10.92
N ALA A 636 -28.93 -7.58 -10.81
CA ALA A 636 -28.49 -6.76 -11.94
C ALA A 636 -28.17 -7.71 -13.10
N GLN A 637 -28.76 -7.47 -14.25
CA GLN A 637 -28.57 -8.30 -15.44
C GLN A 637 -27.08 -8.35 -15.79
N VAL A 638 -26.46 -9.49 -15.51
CA VAL A 638 -25.21 -9.89 -16.15
C VAL A 638 -25.58 -10.13 -17.62
N MET A 639 -25.07 -9.29 -18.52
CA MET A 639 -25.14 -9.57 -19.96
C MET A 639 -24.42 -10.91 -20.19
N GLU A 640 -25.20 -11.97 -20.40
CA GLU A 640 -24.71 -13.17 -21.04
C GLU A 640 -24.31 -12.82 -22.46
N THR A 641 -23.03 -12.80 -22.75
CA THR A 641 -22.55 -12.83 -24.12
C THR A 641 -22.88 -14.20 -24.67
N THR A 642 -23.97 -14.30 -25.39
CA THR A 642 -24.29 -15.43 -26.24
C THR A 642 -23.20 -15.55 -27.30
N THR A 643 -22.35 -16.56 -27.16
CA THR A 643 -21.55 -17.07 -28.26
C THR A 643 -22.49 -17.76 -29.25
N ASN A 644 -22.77 -17.12 -30.36
CA ASN A 644 -23.31 -17.77 -31.55
C ASN A 644 -22.31 -17.65 -32.72
N GLY A 645 -21.90 -18.84 -33.21
CA GLY A 645 -21.37 -19.09 -34.56
C GLY A 645 -19.88 -18.86 -34.74
#